data_ed259f5063f123559c028d6e3463a1bc
#
_entry.id   ed259f5063f123559c028d6e3463a1bc
#
_cell.length_a   1.000
_cell.length_b   1.000
_cell.length_c   1.000
_cell.angle_alpha   90.00
_cell.angle_beta   90.00
_cell.angle_gamma   90.00
#
_symmetry.space_group_name_H-M   'P 1'
#
loop_
_entity.id
_entity.type
_entity.pdbx_description
1 polymer ?
#
loop_
_entity_poly.entity_id
_entity_poly.type
_entity_poly.pdbx_seq_one_letter_code
_entity_poly.pdbx_strand_id
1 'polypeptide(L)'
;MPERERRKVLLIGWDGADWEHIHPLLDEGLMPNLEKLLERGVMGNLATLQPVLSPMLWNSIATGKLPDKHGVYGFMEPDPDNGGARPFSSLSRKCKAIWNILNQEGYRSNVVGWWASHPAEPINGAVVTNMFNQVQREPLRVPPGTVHPAERSDELGDLRVEPHELTAQDILPFIPKAGEIDQEKDPRLRAFVKVLSDCASTQAVVTQMMEDGEWDFTAVYFDTIDHFCHGFAEFHPPRQEHVEEETFELYKDVIRTAYRFHDIMLARQLELAGPDALVLLCSDHGFHSRHLRPRGTPREPAGPAVWHRDMGMFVMSGPGIRKDERVYGANLIDVTPTLLAAMGLPVGDDMDGRVLVDVFEKTPEIRTIPSWEEVPGDAGMHPPGTKIDSEWSERLTKQFVALGYVEDHSGNRDKAFESAETESDYNLARVYFSSRRYQEAIPLFEKLVERFPWEDRFIQHLIVALMRSGHSAQCLRLISAAYPGSWVPPNLAMTRVFAIQGAQGREAALQAFEAIPEQALAHPRMRRQVGTILSNLGRLEEAAVQLEQAVQDDTDDYAAMGELARVCLKQRRWEEAADRAMESVGRLHQQPTVHYTLGQALLRLGYPEQAAHAFEIALGMRPGMYGAHRHLSTLYAKQLNNPEGAARHHVAARELRKEQRERRASGTDDQRAKTWPLPEFPSPEERFATLKKERMSPEEQEQLKGSSGRSFTIVSGLPRSGTSLMMQMLDAAGLSPQTDGIRKADEDNPRGYWEWESIKSSEDLPELFNETEGLEERAIKVVSALVSSLPLEHSYRVIFMLRPLREVARSQSQMIARLRTTGSAQDEAALVEELKDHRERVLFHLKRQKNIKLLLVRFPHLVADPVAVCESVTEFLGEALPQPEALKSVIDPALYRQRSEGGSENENASGSEKE
;
A
#
# COMPACT_ATOMS: atom_id res chain seq x y z
N MET A 1 0.00 40.34 30.60
CA MET A 1 -0.28 40.34 29.14
C MET A 1 -1.74 40.65 28.97
N PRO A 2 -2.22 41.40 27.97
CA PRO A 2 -3.65 41.55 27.76
C PRO A 2 -4.27 40.15 27.61
N GLU A 3 -5.44 39.94 28.25
CA GLU A 3 -6.22 38.71 28.06
C GLU A 3 -6.40 38.47 26.56
N ARG A 4 -5.74 37.45 26.04
CA ARG A 4 -6.02 36.97 24.67
C ARG A 4 -7.44 36.43 24.70
N GLU A 5 -8.25 36.88 23.79
CA GLU A 5 -9.55 36.30 23.51
C GLU A 5 -9.31 34.84 23.06
N ARG A 6 -9.48 33.87 23.98
CA ARG A 6 -9.30 32.44 23.70
C ARG A 6 -10.44 31.98 22.84
N ARG A 7 -10.10 31.47 21.64
CA ARG A 7 -11.06 30.85 20.73
C ARG A 7 -11.11 29.36 20.99
N LYS A 8 -12.29 28.78 20.86
CA LYS A 8 -12.43 27.32 20.80
C LYS A 8 -11.82 26.79 19.53
N VAL A 9 -11.08 25.70 19.64
CA VAL A 9 -10.47 24.98 18.50
C VAL A 9 -10.93 23.53 18.54
N LEU A 10 -11.50 23.07 17.44
CA LEU A 10 -11.94 21.68 17.25
C LEU A 10 -11.11 21.03 16.16
N LEU A 11 -10.32 20.02 16.52
CA LEU A 11 -9.54 19.17 15.62
C LEU A 11 -10.23 17.82 15.50
N ILE A 12 -10.67 17.48 14.28
CA ILE A 12 -11.36 16.22 13.99
C ILE A 12 -10.47 15.39 13.08
N GLY A 13 -10.18 14.15 13.48
CA GLY A 13 -9.49 13.16 12.68
C GLY A 13 -10.46 12.12 12.16
N TRP A 14 -10.55 11.96 10.84
CA TRP A 14 -11.23 10.86 10.16
C TRP A 14 -10.20 9.99 9.46
N ASP A 15 -9.81 8.87 10.08
CA ASP A 15 -8.81 7.97 9.52
C ASP A 15 -9.27 7.38 8.19
N GLY A 16 -8.40 7.41 7.19
CA GLY A 16 -8.66 6.85 5.88
C GLY A 16 -9.69 7.61 5.02
N ALA A 17 -10.12 8.82 5.42
CA ALA A 17 -11.11 9.56 4.65
C ALA A 17 -10.51 10.19 3.38
N ASP A 18 -11.23 10.04 2.26
CA ASP A 18 -10.77 10.40 0.92
C ASP A 18 -11.80 11.20 0.13
N TRP A 19 -11.33 12.23 -0.56
CA TRP A 19 -12.14 13.04 -1.46
C TRP A 19 -12.76 12.23 -2.60
N GLU A 20 -12.14 11.15 -3.05
CA GLU A 20 -12.71 10.27 -4.07
C GLU A 20 -14.04 9.64 -3.67
N HIS A 21 -14.24 9.40 -2.36
CA HIS A 21 -15.50 8.92 -1.80
C HIS A 21 -16.45 10.07 -1.43
N ILE A 22 -15.89 11.21 -1.01
CA ILE A 22 -16.67 12.37 -0.51
C ILE A 22 -17.29 13.17 -1.66
N HIS A 23 -16.56 13.48 -2.73
CA HIS A 23 -17.08 14.31 -3.82
C HIS A 23 -18.39 13.78 -4.44
N PRO A 24 -18.53 12.48 -4.76
CA PRO A 24 -19.81 11.96 -5.25
C PRO A 24 -20.96 12.14 -4.27
N LEU A 25 -20.69 12.06 -2.96
CA LEU A 25 -21.72 12.26 -1.93
C LEU A 25 -22.13 13.72 -1.76
N LEU A 26 -21.20 14.65 -1.93
CA LEU A 26 -21.48 16.10 -1.98
C LEU A 26 -22.32 16.44 -3.21
N ASP A 27 -21.94 15.92 -4.37
CA ASP A 27 -22.68 16.13 -5.64
C ASP A 27 -24.13 15.62 -5.55
N GLU A 28 -24.38 14.59 -4.75
CA GLU A 28 -25.71 14.04 -4.47
C GLU A 28 -26.44 14.72 -3.29
N GLY A 29 -25.80 15.68 -2.61
CA GLY A 29 -26.35 16.40 -1.46
C GLY A 29 -26.48 15.51 -0.20
N LEU A 30 -25.67 14.46 -0.06
CA LEU A 30 -25.75 13.47 1.01
C LEU A 30 -24.81 13.75 2.21
N MET A 31 -24.00 14.80 2.11
CA MET A 31 -23.13 15.28 3.18
C MET A 31 -23.33 16.80 3.43
N PRO A 32 -24.55 17.23 3.82
CA PRO A 32 -24.93 18.64 3.89
C PRO A 32 -24.21 19.42 5.00
N ASN A 33 -23.67 18.76 6.02
CA ASN A 33 -22.96 19.42 7.11
C ASN A 33 -21.50 19.69 6.75
N LEU A 34 -20.86 18.74 6.05
CA LEU A 34 -19.56 18.96 5.45
C LEU A 34 -19.62 20.03 4.36
N GLU A 35 -20.63 20.01 3.47
CA GLU A 35 -20.85 21.03 2.47
C GLU A 35 -20.90 22.44 3.07
N LYS A 36 -21.68 22.67 4.13
CA LYS A 36 -21.74 23.94 4.86
C LYS A 36 -20.40 24.31 5.50
N LEU A 37 -19.59 23.32 5.91
CA LEU A 37 -18.25 23.59 6.46
C LEU A 37 -17.31 24.05 5.35
N LEU A 38 -17.40 23.45 4.15
CA LEU A 38 -16.62 23.84 2.97
C LEU A 38 -16.95 25.24 2.48
N GLU A 39 -18.24 25.59 2.36
CA GLU A 39 -18.69 26.93 1.93
C GLU A 39 -18.13 28.08 2.82
N ARG A 40 -17.89 27.82 4.10
CA ARG A 40 -17.39 28.80 5.05
C ARG A 40 -15.91 28.63 5.40
N GLY A 41 -15.19 27.75 4.71
CA GLY A 41 -13.81 27.43 4.99
C GLY A 41 -12.98 27.16 3.75
N VAL A 42 -11.86 26.52 3.96
CA VAL A 42 -10.96 26.06 2.91
C VAL A 42 -10.90 24.54 2.89
N MET A 43 -10.65 23.97 1.72
CA MET A 43 -10.49 22.54 1.55
C MET A 43 -9.23 22.20 0.74
N GLY A 44 -8.72 20.99 0.86
CA GLY A 44 -7.59 20.52 0.05
C GLY A 44 -7.23 19.06 0.31
N ASN A 45 -6.27 18.58 -0.45
CA ASN A 45 -5.62 17.31 -0.17
C ASN A 45 -4.59 17.49 0.94
N LEU A 46 -4.45 16.49 1.79
CA LEU A 46 -3.41 16.41 2.80
C LEU A 46 -2.47 15.26 2.46
N ALA A 47 -1.26 15.60 2.00
CA ALA A 47 -0.27 14.59 1.63
C ALA A 47 0.22 13.82 2.87
N THR A 48 0.25 12.49 2.77
CA THR A 48 0.70 11.61 3.85
C THR A 48 2.22 11.47 3.91
N LEU A 49 2.70 10.78 4.94
CA LEU A 49 4.10 10.38 5.08
C LEU A 49 4.25 8.88 4.76
N GLN A 50 5.49 8.45 4.54
CA GLN A 50 5.83 7.05 4.31
C GLN A 50 6.68 6.50 5.46
N PRO A 51 6.37 5.28 5.93
CA PRO A 51 5.27 4.38 5.53
C PRO A 51 3.89 4.89 5.97
N VAL A 52 2.83 4.49 5.27
CA VAL A 52 1.46 4.92 5.58
C VAL A 52 0.92 4.04 6.73
N LEU A 53 1.23 4.43 7.97
CA LEU A 53 0.88 3.71 9.20
C LEU A 53 0.25 4.68 10.19
N SER A 54 -1.02 4.53 10.47
CA SER A 54 -1.83 5.49 11.26
C SER A 54 -1.22 5.89 12.61
N PRO A 55 -0.63 4.98 13.44
CA PRO A 55 0.00 5.41 14.70
C PRO A 55 1.13 6.44 14.48
N MET A 56 1.93 6.26 13.44
CA MET A 56 3.01 7.18 13.07
C MET A 56 2.45 8.51 12.54
N LEU A 57 1.44 8.44 11.68
CA LEU A 57 0.87 9.61 10.99
C LEU A 57 0.13 10.53 11.94
N TRP A 58 -0.69 9.99 12.84
CA TRP A 58 -1.44 10.78 13.83
C TRP A 58 -0.54 11.43 14.88
N ASN A 59 0.61 10.82 15.22
CA ASN A 59 1.63 11.51 16.01
C ASN A 59 2.34 12.61 15.22
N SER A 60 2.56 12.44 13.92
CA SER A 60 3.11 13.50 13.07
C SER A 60 2.15 14.70 12.96
N ILE A 61 0.83 14.47 12.84
CA ILE A 61 -0.22 15.51 12.87
C ILE A 61 -0.17 16.26 14.21
N ALA A 62 -0.14 15.53 15.33
CA ALA A 62 -0.20 16.09 16.66
C ALA A 62 1.06 16.90 17.07
N THR A 63 2.20 16.63 16.45
CA THR A 63 3.49 17.23 16.84
C THR A 63 4.05 18.21 15.81
N GLY A 64 3.62 18.15 14.55
CA GLY A 64 4.22 18.89 13.45
C GLY A 64 5.63 18.43 13.09
N LYS A 65 6.03 17.23 13.55
CA LYS A 65 7.38 16.67 13.40
C LYS A 65 7.36 15.34 12.68
N LEU A 66 8.49 15.02 12.03
CA LEU A 66 8.70 13.73 11.40
C LEU A 66 8.90 12.60 12.45
N PRO A 67 8.64 11.33 12.08
CA PRO A 67 8.71 10.21 13.00
C PRO A 67 10.05 10.03 13.70
N ASP A 68 11.17 10.33 13.06
CA ASP A 68 12.51 10.27 13.67
C ASP A 68 12.67 11.24 14.85
N LYS A 69 11.88 12.31 14.93
CA LYS A 69 11.85 13.26 16.03
C LYS A 69 10.83 12.88 17.11
N HIS A 70 9.62 12.45 16.72
CA HIS A 70 8.61 12.11 17.73
C HIS A 70 8.71 10.66 18.24
N GLY A 71 9.46 9.77 17.56
CA GLY A 71 9.83 8.45 18.08
C GLY A 71 8.82 7.33 17.87
N VAL A 72 7.68 7.57 17.21
CA VAL A 72 6.66 6.55 16.90
C VAL A 72 6.80 6.13 15.45
N TYR A 73 7.15 4.86 15.18
CA TYR A 73 7.48 4.39 13.84
C TYR A 73 6.48 3.40 13.24
N GLY A 74 5.50 2.92 14.04
CA GLY A 74 4.57 1.89 13.59
C GLY A 74 3.64 1.44 14.71
N PHE A 75 3.25 0.18 14.70
CA PHE A 75 2.31 -0.39 15.66
C PHE A 75 2.99 -0.93 16.92
N MET A 76 4.17 -1.55 16.78
CA MET A 76 4.89 -2.22 17.86
C MET A 76 6.32 -1.69 18.00
N GLU A 77 6.80 -1.65 19.25
CA GLU A 77 8.20 -1.38 19.59
C GLU A 77 8.75 -2.50 20.48
N PRO A 78 10.09 -2.72 20.51
CA PRO A 78 10.69 -3.59 21.51
C PRO A 78 10.33 -3.17 22.93
N ASP A 79 10.00 -4.12 23.81
CA ASP A 79 9.75 -3.85 25.22
C ASP A 79 11.04 -4.04 26.03
N PRO A 80 11.74 -2.96 26.43
CA PRO A 80 13.00 -3.06 27.14
C PRO A 80 12.82 -3.50 28.61
N ASP A 81 11.62 -3.35 29.19
CA ASP A 81 11.35 -3.64 30.60
C ASP A 81 11.02 -5.11 30.82
N ASN A 82 10.23 -5.69 29.93
CA ASN A 82 9.70 -7.04 30.10
C ASN A 82 10.24 -8.06 29.06
N GLY A 83 10.98 -7.59 28.07
CA GLY A 83 11.33 -8.37 26.90
C GLY A 83 10.13 -8.62 25.98
N GLY A 84 10.38 -8.99 24.73
CA GLY A 84 9.33 -9.10 23.72
C GLY A 84 8.98 -7.76 23.08
N ALA A 85 7.75 -7.61 22.64
CA ALA A 85 7.27 -6.41 21.98
C ALA A 85 6.04 -5.84 22.70
N ARG A 86 5.88 -4.52 22.59
CA ARG A 86 4.71 -3.81 23.09
C ARG A 86 4.20 -2.83 22.04
N PRO A 87 2.90 -2.49 22.04
CA PRO A 87 2.39 -1.42 21.21
C PRO A 87 3.04 -0.07 21.51
N PHE A 88 3.23 0.76 20.48
CA PHE A 88 3.56 2.16 20.70
C PHE A 88 2.48 2.85 21.54
N SER A 89 2.90 3.74 22.43
CA SER A 89 2.07 4.37 23.47
C SER A 89 2.38 5.86 23.58
N SER A 90 1.64 6.56 24.44
CA SER A 90 1.97 7.96 24.80
C SER A 90 3.37 8.10 25.43
N LEU A 91 3.86 7.04 26.09
CA LEU A 91 5.22 6.99 26.66
C LEU A 91 6.32 6.84 25.61
N SER A 92 5.99 6.36 24.43
CA SER A 92 6.93 6.21 23.30
C SER A 92 7.22 7.55 22.62
N ARG A 93 6.30 8.52 22.74
CA ARG A 93 6.45 9.84 22.13
C ARG A 93 7.53 10.65 22.83
N LYS A 94 8.53 11.11 22.08
CA LYS A 94 9.73 11.80 22.57
C LYS A 94 9.61 13.32 22.58
N CYS A 95 8.48 13.89 22.13
CA CYS A 95 8.25 15.32 22.05
C CYS A 95 6.81 15.69 22.41
N LYS A 96 6.57 16.96 22.62
CA LYS A 96 5.24 17.49 22.95
C LYS A 96 4.30 17.43 21.77
N ALA A 97 3.09 16.92 22.01
CA ALA A 97 1.96 17.09 21.11
C ALA A 97 1.32 18.47 21.31
N ILE A 98 0.44 18.88 20.42
CA ILE A 98 -0.24 20.19 20.49
C ILE A 98 -0.95 20.38 21.83
N TRP A 99 -1.62 19.38 22.38
CA TRP A 99 -2.27 19.50 23.71
C TRP A 99 -1.29 19.68 24.88
N ASN A 100 -0.04 19.15 24.74
CA ASN A 100 1.00 19.38 25.73
C ASN A 100 1.52 20.84 25.65
N ILE A 101 1.67 21.38 24.44
CA ILE A 101 2.03 22.79 24.22
C ILE A 101 0.93 23.69 24.78
N LEU A 102 -0.33 23.37 24.51
CA LEU A 102 -1.48 24.11 25.00
C LEU A 102 -1.61 24.06 26.53
N ASN A 103 -1.27 22.90 27.13
CA ASN A 103 -1.23 22.75 28.59
C ASN A 103 -0.25 23.74 29.24
N GLN A 104 0.96 23.90 28.67
CA GLN A 104 1.96 24.88 29.15
C GLN A 104 1.46 26.32 29.04
N GLU A 105 0.63 26.64 28.06
CA GLU A 105 0.03 27.96 27.86
C GLU A 105 -1.28 28.13 28.65
N GLY A 106 -1.62 27.14 29.51
CA GLY A 106 -2.78 27.17 30.39
C GLY A 106 -4.13 27.00 29.68
N TYR A 107 -4.15 26.41 28.49
CA TYR A 107 -5.38 26.03 27.81
C TYR A 107 -5.97 24.76 28.40
N ARG A 108 -7.30 24.64 28.34
CA ARG A 108 -8.02 23.42 28.71
C ARG A 108 -8.31 22.59 27.49
N SER A 109 -7.79 21.36 27.47
CA SER A 109 -7.85 20.48 26.29
C SER A 109 -8.62 19.19 26.56
N ASN A 110 -9.46 18.79 25.60
CA ASN A 110 -10.09 17.46 25.53
C ASN A 110 -9.42 16.66 24.39
N VAL A 111 -9.00 15.42 24.67
CA VAL A 111 -8.41 14.52 23.68
C VAL A 111 -9.13 13.18 23.73
N VAL A 112 -9.76 12.77 22.62
CA VAL A 112 -10.59 11.57 22.56
C VAL A 112 -10.14 10.65 21.43
N GLY A 113 -9.81 9.41 21.78
CA GLY A 113 -9.49 8.33 20.84
C GLY A 113 -8.17 8.47 20.09
N TRP A 114 -7.40 9.55 20.31
CA TRP A 114 -6.19 9.83 19.51
C TRP A 114 -5.16 8.70 19.55
N TRP A 115 -4.52 8.40 18.41
CA TRP A 115 -3.54 7.34 18.32
C TRP A 115 -2.28 7.64 19.14
N ALA A 116 -1.87 6.56 19.83
CA ALA A 116 -0.87 6.47 20.87
C ALA A 116 -1.12 7.47 22.01
N SER A 117 -2.37 7.59 22.47
CA SER A 117 -2.73 8.39 23.64
C SER A 117 -2.78 7.62 24.96
N HIS A 118 -2.69 6.25 24.92
CA HIS A 118 -2.68 5.46 26.16
C HIS A 118 -1.24 5.28 26.68
N PRO A 119 -1.03 5.33 28.02
CA PRO A 119 -1.95 5.81 29.04
C PRO A 119 -2.30 7.30 28.90
N ALA A 120 -3.43 7.71 29.50
CA ALA A 120 -3.91 9.09 29.44
C ALA A 120 -2.94 10.07 30.09
N GLU A 121 -2.52 11.10 29.38
CA GLU A 121 -1.63 12.15 29.88
C GLU A 121 -2.35 13.07 30.83
N PRO A 122 -1.70 13.55 31.95
CA PRO A 122 -2.31 14.39 33.00
C PRO A 122 -2.37 15.88 32.59
N ILE A 123 -3.03 16.17 31.45
CA ILE A 123 -3.21 17.56 30.97
C ILE A 123 -4.32 18.32 31.71
N ASN A 124 -4.34 19.62 31.58
CA ASN A 124 -5.45 20.46 32.03
C ASN A 124 -6.66 20.25 31.12
N GLY A 125 -7.64 19.47 31.57
CA GLY A 125 -8.80 19.04 30.80
C GLY A 125 -9.06 17.55 30.94
N ALA A 126 -9.37 16.85 29.83
CA ALA A 126 -9.63 15.42 29.89
C ALA A 126 -9.05 14.69 28.70
N VAL A 127 -8.58 13.45 28.94
CA VAL A 127 -8.10 12.53 27.93
C VAL A 127 -8.89 11.23 28.03
N VAL A 128 -9.46 10.79 26.92
CA VAL A 128 -10.02 9.45 26.75
C VAL A 128 -9.22 8.77 25.64
N THR A 129 -8.45 7.75 26.01
CA THR A 129 -7.46 7.18 25.11
C THR A 129 -8.07 6.28 24.04
N ASN A 130 -7.26 5.93 23.02
CA ASN A 130 -7.62 4.94 22.01
C ASN A 130 -7.93 3.52 22.55
N MET A 131 -7.74 3.29 23.86
CA MET A 131 -8.08 2.04 24.55
C MET A 131 -9.48 2.03 25.14
N PHE A 132 -10.24 3.12 25.03
CA PHE A 132 -11.55 3.27 25.67
C PHE A 132 -12.56 2.19 25.23
N ASN A 133 -12.54 1.80 23.97
CA ASN A 133 -13.44 0.81 23.38
C ASN A 133 -12.99 -0.64 23.65
N GLN A 134 -11.86 -0.84 24.32
CA GLN A 134 -11.39 -2.18 24.73
C GLN A 134 -12.00 -2.55 26.08
N VAL A 135 -12.82 -3.60 26.11
CA VAL A 135 -13.58 -4.01 27.30
C VAL A 135 -12.83 -5.04 28.11
N GLN A 136 -12.72 -4.83 29.45
CA GLN A 136 -12.47 -5.94 30.37
C GLN A 136 -13.76 -6.75 30.54
N ARG A 137 -13.68 -8.09 30.37
CA ARG A 137 -14.81 -8.95 30.68
C ARG A 137 -14.95 -9.04 32.21
N GLU A 138 -16.09 -8.59 32.69
CA GLU A 138 -16.62 -8.63 34.06
C GLU A 138 -15.67 -8.19 35.21
N PRO A 139 -16.01 -7.11 35.92
CA PRO A 139 -17.08 -6.17 35.57
C PRO A 139 -16.69 -5.28 34.38
N LEU A 140 -17.65 -4.86 33.56
CA LEU A 140 -17.51 -3.92 32.44
C LEU A 140 -16.97 -2.56 32.94
N ARG A 141 -15.64 -2.46 33.15
CA ARG A 141 -14.96 -1.25 33.59
C ARG A 141 -14.00 -0.76 32.52
N VAL A 142 -13.87 0.54 32.48
CA VAL A 142 -12.81 1.19 31.70
C VAL A 142 -11.46 0.80 32.30
N PRO A 143 -10.50 0.29 31.51
CA PRO A 143 -9.19 -0.07 32.04
C PRO A 143 -8.47 1.11 32.72
N PRO A 144 -7.67 0.87 33.77
CA PRO A 144 -6.87 1.91 34.41
C PRO A 144 -5.98 2.65 33.39
N GLY A 145 -5.82 3.94 33.56
CA GLY A 145 -5.00 4.77 32.63
C GLY A 145 -5.68 5.11 31.30
N THR A 146 -6.93 4.66 31.08
CA THR A 146 -7.67 4.98 29.85
C THR A 146 -8.27 6.38 29.86
N VAL A 147 -8.65 6.87 31.04
CA VAL A 147 -9.29 8.18 31.21
C VAL A 147 -8.49 9.05 32.18
N HIS A 148 -8.28 10.31 31.83
CA HIS A 148 -7.80 11.36 32.71
C HIS A 148 -8.82 12.53 32.72
N PRO A 149 -9.18 13.10 33.88
CA PRO A 149 -8.85 12.62 35.23
C PRO A 149 -9.58 11.29 35.53
N ALA A 150 -8.95 10.44 36.35
CA ALA A 150 -9.42 9.05 36.58
C ALA A 150 -10.82 8.99 37.23
N GLU A 151 -11.23 10.03 37.92
CA GLU A 151 -12.55 10.17 38.58
C GLU A 151 -13.69 10.17 37.57
N ARG A 152 -13.42 10.49 36.29
CA ARG A 152 -14.42 10.48 35.21
C ARG A 152 -14.56 9.12 34.55
N SER A 153 -13.77 8.11 34.92
CA SER A 153 -13.76 6.80 34.26
C SER A 153 -15.10 6.10 34.26
N ASP A 154 -15.82 6.14 35.39
CA ASP A 154 -17.13 5.46 35.50
C ASP A 154 -18.19 6.23 34.69
N GLU A 155 -18.26 7.56 34.85
CA GLU A 155 -19.18 8.42 34.11
C GLU A 155 -19.04 8.27 32.59
N LEU A 156 -17.82 8.39 32.07
CA LEU A 156 -17.57 8.27 30.64
C LEU A 156 -17.67 6.83 30.17
N GLY A 157 -17.35 5.85 31.04
CA GLY A 157 -17.50 4.43 30.77
C GLY A 157 -18.94 4.01 30.51
N ASP A 158 -19.91 4.64 31.18
CA ASP A 158 -21.34 4.41 31.01
C ASP A 158 -21.86 4.90 29.63
N LEU A 159 -21.08 5.72 28.91
CA LEU A 159 -21.41 6.19 27.56
C LEU A 159 -21.00 5.22 26.45
N ARG A 160 -20.34 4.11 26.78
CA ARG A 160 -19.99 3.11 25.76
C ARG A 160 -21.23 2.44 25.22
N VAL A 161 -21.24 2.30 23.92
CA VAL A 161 -22.26 1.54 23.19
C VAL A 161 -21.73 0.13 22.91
N GLU A 162 -22.39 -0.86 23.48
CA GLU A 162 -21.99 -2.25 23.28
C GLU A 162 -22.60 -2.81 21.98
N PRO A 163 -21.92 -3.74 21.28
CA PRO A 163 -22.41 -4.32 20.03
C PRO A 163 -23.84 -4.86 20.08
N HIS A 164 -24.28 -5.38 21.23
CA HIS A 164 -25.62 -5.95 21.42
C HIS A 164 -26.74 -4.90 21.62
N GLU A 165 -26.37 -3.63 21.84
CA GLU A 165 -27.31 -2.51 21.95
C GLU A 165 -27.69 -1.95 20.58
N LEU A 166 -26.89 -2.22 19.54
CA LEU A 166 -27.20 -1.82 18.18
C LEU A 166 -28.37 -2.65 17.64
N THR A 167 -29.31 -1.93 17.06
CA THR A 167 -30.57 -2.49 16.53
C THR A 167 -30.53 -2.61 15.00
N ALA A 168 -31.55 -3.23 14.43
CA ALA A 168 -31.72 -3.27 12.99
C ALA A 168 -31.80 -1.85 12.37
N GLN A 169 -32.31 -0.85 13.10
CA GLN A 169 -32.37 0.53 12.61
C GLN A 169 -31.00 1.15 12.40
N ASP A 170 -29.99 0.72 13.20
CA ASP A 170 -28.62 1.19 13.12
C ASP A 170 -27.84 0.47 12.01
N ILE A 171 -28.16 -0.79 11.75
CA ILE A 171 -27.42 -1.66 10.81
C ILE A 171 -27.95 -1.57 9.38
N LEU A 172 -29.29 -1.60 9.20
CA LEU A 172 -29.93 -1.67 7.87
C LEU A 172 -29.58 -0.50 6.93
N PRO A 173 -29.30 0.74 7.39
CA PRO A 173 -28.82 1.79 6.50
C PRO A 173 -27.51 1.46 5.79
N PHE A 174 -26.63 0.67 6.41
CA PHE A 174 -25.34 0.24 5.87
C PHE A 174 -25.44 -1.08 5.11
N ILE A 175 -26.18 -2.03 5.66
CA ILE A 175 -26.35 -3.40 5.14
C ILE A 175 -27.83 -3.71 5.05
N PRO A 176 -28.53 -3.28 3.97
CA PRO A 176 -29.98 -3.43 3.85
C PRO A 176 -30.47 -4.88 3.95
N LYS A 177 -29.62 -5.84 3.59
CA LYS A 177 -29.91 -7.27 3.61
C LYS A 177 -29.25 -8.01 4.78
N ALA A 178 -28.94 -7.33 5.89
CA ALA A 178 -28.25 -7.93 7.05
C ALA A 178 -28.93 -9.20 7.58
N GLY A 179 -30.25 -9.30 7.49
CA GLY A 179 -31.02 -10.49 7.90
C GLY A 179 -30.82 -11.72 7.01
N GLU A 180 -30.24 -11.58 5.82
CA GLU A 180 -29.95 -12.68 4.90
C GLU A 180 -28.55 -13.30 5.15
N ILE A 181 -27.72 -12.67 6.01
CA ILE A 181 -26.35 -13.08 6.26
C ILE A 181 -26.30 -14.25 7.26
N ASP A 182 -25.71 -15.35 6.85
CA ASP A 182 -25.35 -16.47 7.73
C ASP A 182 -24.11 -16.12 8.55
N GLN A 183 -24.31 -15.69 9.80
CA GLN A 183 -23.23 -15.22 10.67
C GLN A 183 -22.25 -16.32 11.14
N GLU A 184 -22.59 -17.60 10.91
CA GLU A 184 -21.66 -18.71 11.19
C GLU A 184 -20.63 -18.84 10.05
N LYS A 185 -21.03 -18.50 8.82
CA LYS A 185 -20.17 -18.55 7.64
C LYS A 185 -19.52 -17.22 7.30
N ASP A 186 -20.20 -16.11 7.58
CA ASP A 186 -19.71 -14.77 7.27
C ASP A 186 -19.55 -13.92 8.55
N PRO A 187 -18.33 -13.78 9.06
CA PRO A 187 -18.05 -13.02 10.29
C PRO A 187 -18.11 -11.49 10.09
N ARG A 188 -18.23 -11.00 8.85
CA ARG A 188 -18.13 -9.57 8.51
C ARG A 188 -19.21 -8.72 9.18
N LEU A 189 -20.42 -9.22 9.29
CA LEU A 189 -21.50 -8.51 10.00
C LEU A 189 -21.14 -8.27 11.47
N ARG A 190 -20.53 -9.25 12.15
CA ARG A 190 -20.09 -9.12 13.55
C ARG A 190 -18.97 -8.09 13.69
N ALA A 191 -17.99 -8.13 12.78
CA ALA A 191 -16.92 -7.13 12.74
C ALA A 191 -17.47 -5.72 12.46
N PHE A 192 -18.40 -5.59 11.51
CA PHE A 192 -19.09 -4.34 11.20
C PHE A 192 -19.76 -3.74 12.44
N VAL A 193 -20.57 -4.55 13.16
CA VAL A 193 -21.31 -4.12 14.35
C VAL A 193 -20.34 -3.63 15.45
N LYS A 194 -19.20 -4.31 15.62
CA LYS A 194 -18.16 -3.89 16.58
C LYS A 194 -17.57 -2.51 16.24
N VAL A 195 -17.19 -2.31 14.98
CA VAL A 195 -16.64 -1.01 14.53
C VAL A 195 -17.67 0.11 14.67
N LEU A 196 -18.94 -0.14 14.34
CA LEU A 196 -20.01 0.85 14.48
C LEU A 196 -20.27 1.21 15.95
N SER A 197 -20.25 0.22 16.87
CA SER A 197 -20.42 0.47 18.31
C SER A 197 -19.26 1.29 18.89
N ASP A 198 -18.02 1.04 18.45
CA ASP A 198 -16.85 1.81 18.87
C ASP A 198 -16.94 3.27 18.41
N CYS A 199 -17.39 3.49 17.18
CA CYS A 199 -17.64 4.82 16.65
C CYS A 199 -18.68 5.58 17.45
N ALA A 200 -19.82 4.94 17.74
CA ALA A 200 -20.89 5.51 18.53
C ALA A 200 -20.42 5.87 19.96
N SER A 201 -19.61 5.01 20.60
CA SER A 201 -19.00 5.25 21.89
C SER A 201 -18.08 6.48 21.88
N THR A 202 -17.21 6.60 20.88
CA THR A 202 -16.31 7.74 20.70
C THR A 202 -17.10 9.03 20.51
N GLN A 203 -18.17 9.00 19.71
CA GLN A 203 -19.05 10.15 19.49
C GLN A 203 -19.81 10.54 20.78
N ALA A 204 -20.32 9.59 21.53
CA ALA A 204 -21.01 9.85 22.79
C ALA A 204 -20.09 10.55 23.80
N VAL A 205 -18.85 10.03 23.95
CA VAL A 205 -17.84 10.60 24.84
C VAL A 205 -17.44 12.02 24.45
N VAL A 206 -17.09 12.26 23.19
CA VAL A 206 -16.70 13.62 22.76
C VAL A 206 -17.87 14.59 22.88
N THR A 207 -19.09 14.17 22.62
CA THR A 207 -20.30 14.97 22.82
C THR A 207 -20.43 15.40 24.27
N GLN A 208 -20.38 14.44 25.21
CA GLN A 208 -20.46 14.72 26.65
C GLN A 208 -19.34 15.67 27.10
N MET A 209 -18.11 15.42 26.70
CA MET A 209 -16.97 16.26 27.07
C MET A 209 -17.06 17.70 26.54
N MET A 210 -17.70 17.89 25.37
CA MET A 210 -17.94 19.22 24.80
C MET A 210 -19.15 19.92 25.47
N GLU A 211 -20.14 19.17 25.95
CA GLU A 211 -21.30 19.68 26.68
C GLU A 211 -20.97 20.08 28.12
N ASP A 212 -20.09 19.33 28.81
CA ASP A 212 -19.82 19.43 30.24
C ASP A 212 -19.13 20.69 30.68
N GLY A 213 -18.67 21.55 29.80
CA GLY A 213 -18.09 22.75 30.26
C GLY A 213 -17.15 23.54 29.39
N GLU A 214 -16.31 24.32 30.07
CA GLU A 214 -15.33 25.19 29.44
C GLU A 214 -14.17 24.36 28.87
N TRP A 215 -13.95 24.47 27.59
CA TRP A 215 -12.77 23.91 26.87
C TRP A 215 -12.29 24.93 25.84
N ASP A 216 -10.99 24.96 25.64
CA ASP A 216 -10.33 25.81 24.64
C ASP A 216 -9.97 25.00 23.38
N PHE A 217 -9.63 23.69 23.55
CA PHE A 217 -9.21 22.81 22.48
C PHE A 217 -9.87 21.43 22.66
N THR A 218 -10.42 20.90 21.59
CA THR A 218 -10.89 19.50 21.55
C THR A 218 -10.30 18.80 20.32
N ALA A 219 -9.62 17.68 20.54
CA ALA A 219 -9.15 16.78 19.51
C ALA A 219 -9.91 15.45 19.60
N VAL A 220 -10.56 15.03 18.52
CA VAL A 220 -11.25 13.73 18.44
C VAL A 220 -10.79 12.96 17.23
N TYR A 221 -10.62 11.66 17.37
CA TYR A 221 -10.18 10.77 16.31
C TYR A 221 -11.14 9.60 16.14
N PHE A 222 -11.48 9.29 14.89
CA PHE A 222 -12.34 8.17 14.48
C PHE A 222 -11.58 7.30 13.48
N ASP A 223 -11.42 6.02 13.81
CA ASP A 223 -10.80 5.00 12.96
C ASP A 223 -11.81 4.25 12.07
N THR A 224 -13.09 4.59 12.18
CA THR A 224 -14.22 3.86 11.63
C THR A 224 -14.18 3.77 10.10
N ILE A 225 -13.85 4.86 9.39
CA ILE A 225 -13.79 4.86 7.92
C ILE A 225 -12.67 3.94 7.46
N ASP A 226 -11.49 4.01 8.08
CA ASP A 226 -10.36 3.12 7.79
C ASP A 226 -10.75 1.65 7.98
N HIS A 227 -11.31 1.30 9.13
CA HIS A 227 -11.73 -0.07 9.43
C HIS A 227 -12.81 -0.58 8.47
N PHE A 228 -13.78 0.27 8.11
CA PHE A 228 -14.78 -0.11 7.11
C PHE A 228 -14.18 -0.24 5.71
N CYS A 229 -13.24 0.61 5.34
CA CYS A 229 -12.53 0.47 4.08
C CYS A 229 -11.72 -0.84 4.02
N HIS A 230 -11.00 -1.20 5.08
CA HIS A 230 -10.29 -2.48 5.13
C HIS A 230 -11.22 -3.69 5.02
N GLY A 231 -12.40 -3.63 5.65
CA GLY A 231 -13.37 -4.73 5.62
C GLY A 231 -14.22 -4.80 4.36
N PHE A 232 -14.47 -3.66 3.69
CA PHE A 232 -15.54 -3.56 2.69
C PHE A 232 -15.18 -2.79 1.42
N ALA A 233 -13.98 -2.21 1.27
CA ALA A 233 -13.59 -1.48 0.05
C ALA A 233 -13.63 -2.36 -1.21
N GLU A 234 -13.41 -3.66 -1.07
CA GLU A 234 -13.53 -4.63 -2.15
C GLU A 234 -14.94 -4.64 -2.76
N PHE A 235 -15.97 -4.43 -1.92
CA PHE A 235 -17.38 -4.43 -2.31
C PHE A 235 -17.91 -3.05 -2.71
N HIS A 236 -17.11 -1.98 -2.56
CA HIS A 236 -17.56 -0.63 -2.98
C HIS A 236 -17.71 -0.55 -4.51
N PRO A 237 -18.74 0.12 -5.07
CA PRO A 237 -18.92 0.29 -6.51
C PRO A 237 -17.74 1.00 -7.22
N PRO A 238 -17.45 0.62 -8.48
CA PRO A 238 -18.04 -0.44 -9.27
C PRO A 238 -17.56 -1.83 -8.83
N ARG A 239 -18.41 -2.87 -8.98
CA ARG A 239 -18.02 -4.24 -8.68
C ARG A 239 -16.82 -4.67 -9.51
N GLN A 240 -15.81 -5.26 -8.87
CA GLN A 240 -14.67 -5.86 -9.56
C GLN A 240 -15.04 -7.27 -10.05
N GLU A 241 -14.41 -7.72 -11.13
CA GLU A 241 -14.74 -9.00 -11.79
C GLU A 241 -14.58 -10.23 -10.88
N HIS A 242 -13.63 -10.20 -9.95
CA HIS A 242 -13.37 -11.31 -9.03
C HIS A 242 -14.28 -11.33 -7.80
N VAL A 243 -15.09 -10.29 -7.59
CA VAL A 243 -16.01 -10.18 -6.46
C VAL A 243 -17.35 -10.80 -6.85
N GLU A 244 -17.82 -11.75 -6.05
CA GLU A 244 -19.12 -12.40 -6.24
C GLU A 244 -20.26 -11.40 -6.14
N GLU A 245 -21.26 -11.53 -7.02
CA GLU A 245 -22.37 -10.59 -7.11
C GLU A 245 -23.24 -10.58 -5.84
N GLU A 246 -23.47 -11.75 -5.24
CA GLU A 246 -24.25 -11.89 -4.02
C GLU A 246 -23.59 -11.14 -2.85
N THR A 247 -22.30 -11.32 -2.64
CA THR A 247 -21.53 -10.65 -1.60
C THR A 247 -21.43 -9.15 -1.86
N PHE A 248 -21.21 -8.76 -3.13
CA PHE A 248 -21.24 -7.34 -3.52
C PHE A 248 -22.56 -6.68 -3.16
N GLU A 249 -23.70 -7.29 -3.49
CA GLU A 249 -25.03 -6.76 -3.20
C GLU A 249 -25.32 -6.64 -1.70
N LEU A 250 -24.68 -7.47 -0.87
CA LEU A 250 -24.81 -7.38 0.60
C LEU A 250 -24.07 -6.14 1.15
N TYR A 251 -22.86 -5.85 0.67
CA TYR A 251 -21.96 -4.92 1.35
C TYR A 251 -21.64 -3.62 0.59
N LYS A 252 -22.13 -3.44 -0.64
CA LYS A 252 -21.80 -2.30 -1.51
C LYS A 252 -22.07 -0.91 -0.93
N ASP A 253 -23.00 -0.80 0.02
CA ASP A 253 -23.44 0.48 0.60
C ASP A 253 -22.70 0.85 1.89
N VAL A 254 -21.88 -0.05 2.46
CA VAL A 254 -21.23 0.15 3.76
C VAL A 254 -20.39 1.43 3.79
N ILE A 255 -19.46 1.59 2.85
CA ILE A 255 -18.54 2.74 2.84
C ILE A 255 -19.31 4.04 2.60
N ARG A 256 -20.19 4.06 1.62
CA ARG A 256 -21.02 5.22 1.31
C ARG A 256 -21.83 5.70 2.52
N THR A 257 -22.40 4.76 3.26
CA THR A 257 -23.20 5.07 4.47
C THR A 257 -22.30 5.49 5.63
N ALA A 258 -21.09 4.95 5.74
CA ALA A 258 -20.12 5.38 6.76
C ALA A 258 -19.80 6.87 6.65
N TYR A 259 -19.52 7.38 5.45
CA TYR A 259 -19.29 8.82 5.25
C TYR A 259 -20.53 9.66 5.61
N ARG A 260 -21.72 9.22 5.24
CA ARG A 260 -22.97 9.89 5.63
C ARG A 260 -23.18 9.90 7.15
N PHE A 261 -22.84 8.81 7.81
CA PHE A 261 -22.91 8.73 9.27
C PHE A 261 -21.94 9.70 9.94
N HIS A 262 -20.72 9.83 9.41
CA HIS A 262 -19.74 10.81 9.89
C HIS A 262 -20.20 12.26 9.66
N ASP A 263 -20.92 12.53 8.57
CA ASP A 263 -21.53 13.86 8.35
C ASP A 263 -22.61 14.19 9.39
N ILE A 264 -23.39 13.21 9.84
CA ILE A 264 -24.38 13.38 10.93
C ILE A 264 -23.65 13.68 12.26
N MET A 265 -22.58 12.95 12.59
CA MET A 265 -21.79 13.18 13.78
C MET A 265 -21.12 14.56 13.75
N LEU A 266 -20.61 14.96 12.58
CA LEU A 266 -20.02 16.28 12.35
C LEU A 266 -21.01 17.40 12.69
N ALA A 267 -22.29 17.26 12.32
CA ALA A 267 -23.32 18.25 12.66
C ALA A 267 -23.36 18.56 14.15
N ARG A 268 -23.35 17.51 14.99
CA ARG A 268 -23.41 17.67 16.44
C ARG A 268 -22.14 18.32 17.00
N GLN A 269 -20.98 17.91 16.48
CA GLN A 269 -19.71 18.51 16.90
C GLN A 269 -19.62 20.00 16.54
N LEU A 270 -20.08 20.39 15.36
CA LEU A 270 -20.14 21.80 14.93
C LEU A 270 -21.13 22.63 15.75
N GLU A 271 -22.28 22.04 16.11
CA GLU A 271 -23.25 22.69 16.99
C GLU A 271 -22.64 23.01 18.36
N LEU A 272 -21.95 22.05 18.98
CA LEU A 272 -21.32 22.20 20.31
C LEU A 272 -20.10 23.13 20.29
N ALA A 273 -19.35 23.12 19.21
CA ALA A 273 -18.22 24.04 19.04
C ALA A 273 -18.70 25.50 18.93
N GLY A 274 -19.82 25.72 18.28
CA GLY A 274 -20.38 27.04 18.02
C GLY A 274 -19.82 27.72 16.76
N PRO A 275 -20.44 28.80 16.31
CA PRO A 275 -20.13 29.45 15.01
C PRO A 275 -18.75 30.14 14.98
N ASP A 276 -18.21 30.53 16.16
CA ASP A 276 -16.94 31.25 16.29
C ASP A 276 -15.74 30.33 16.53
N ALA A 277 -15.97 29.00 16.56
CA ALA A 277 -14.89 28.05 16.73
C ALA A 277 -14.03 27.94 15.45
N LEU A 278 -12.74 27.74 15.66
CA LEU A 278 -11.84 27.28 14.62
C LEU A 278 -11.97 25.75 14.49
N VAL A 279 -12.37 25.26 13.34
CA VAL A 279 -12.56 23.84 13.07
C VAL A 279 -11.53 23.38 12.04
N LEU A 280 -10.80 22.33 12.36
CA LEU A 280 -9.94 21.62 11.41
C LEU A 280 -10.35 20.15 11.36
N LEU A 281 -10.76 19.68 10.18
CA LEU A 281 -11.07 18.28 9.91
C LEU A 281 -10.00 17.75 8.95
N CYS A 282 -9.35 16.63 9.31
CA CYS A 282 -8.32 16.04 8.48
C CYS A 282 -8.35 14.51 8.50
N SER A 283 -7.74 13.93 7.47
CA SER A 283 -7.42 12.51 7.39
C SER A 283 -5.93 12.32 7.14
N ASP A 284 -5.38 11.26 7.69
CA ASP A 284 -3.95 10.95 7.55
C ASP A 284 -3.61 10.30 6.19
N HIS A 285 -4.53 9.60 5.55
CA HIS A 285 -4.41 9.01 4.21
C HIS A 285 -5.79 8.83 3.58
N GLY A 286 -5.83 8.36 2.34
CA GLY A 286 -7.03 7.92 1.65
C GLY A 286 -7.02 6.42 1.37
N PHE A 287 -7.98 5.96 0.57
CA PHE A 287 -8.09 4.57 0.12
C PHE A 287 -8.16 4.49 -1.39
N HIS A 288 -7.47 3.50 -1.97
CA HIS A 288 -7.59 3.21 -3.40
C HIS A 288 -9.01 2.84 -3.78
N SER A 289 -9.53 3.50 -4.80
CA SER A 289 -10.88 3.32 -5.33
C SER A 289 -10.86 2.73 -6.74
N ARG A 290 -12.03 2.35 -7.26
CA ARG A 290 -12.25 1.90 -8.64
C ARG A 290 -11.24 0.81 -9.09
N HIS A 291 -10.54 1.02 -10.21
CA HIS A 291 -9.55 0.11 -10.78
C HIS A 291 -8.19 0.11 -10.07
N LEU A 292 -7.93 1.08 -9.19
CA LEU A 292 -6.69 1.15 -8.41
C LEU A 292 -6.73 0.26 -7.16
N ARG A 293 -7.89 -0.30 -6.79
CA ARG A 293 -8.03 -1.20 -5.65
C ARG A 293 -7.13 -2.43 -5.79
N PRO A 294 -6.39 -2.82 -4.74
CA PRO A 294 -5.63 -4.06 -4.73
C PRO A 294 -6.53 -5.29 -4.91
N ARG A 295 -6.02 -6.35 -5.51
CA ARG A 295 -6.72 -7.65 -5.61
C ARG A 295 -6.55 -8.55 -4.38
N GLY A 296 -6.13 -8.02 -3.27
CA GLY A 296 -5.91 -8.74 -2.02
C GLY A 296 -4.89 -8.03 -1.14
N THR A 297 -4.77 -8.51 0.09
CA THR A 297 -3.85 -7.98 1.10
C THR A 297 -2.63 -8.89 1.22
N PRO A 298 -1.40 -8.37 1.07
CA PRO A 298 -0.19 -9.16 1.26
C PRO A 298 -0.10 -9.71 2.70
N ARG A 299 0.33 -10.95 2.86
CA ARG A 299 0.64 -11.54 4.15
C ARG A 299 2.07 -11.13 4.58
N GLU A 300 2.23 -9.88 4.95
CA GLU A 300 3.48 -9.32 5.47
C GLU A 300 3.15 -8.26 6.52
N PRO A 301 4.08 -7.92 7.42
CA PRO A 301 3.86 -6.82 8.37
C PRO A 301 3.41 -5.55 7.65
N ALA A 302 2.38 -4.90 8.17
CA ALA A 302 1.73 -3.75 7.55
C ALA A 302 1.15 -4.02 6.13
N GLY A 303 0.89 -5.28 5.76
CA GLY A 303 0.26 -5.67 4.49
C GLY A 303 -1.03 -4.90 4.15
N PRO A 304 -1.94 -4.64 5.12
CA PRO A 304 -3.14 -3.86 4.89
C PRO A 304 -2.88 -2.45 4.32
N ALA A 305 -1.72 -1.84 4.59
CA ALA A 305 -1.37 -0.52 4.05
C ALA A 305 -1.28 -0.45 2.51
N VAL A 306 -1.31 -1.58 1.80
CA VAL A 306 -1.41 -1.60 0.33
C VAL A 306 -2.71 -0.98 -0.21
N TRP A 307 -3.75 -0.92 0.63
CA TRP A 307 -5.03 -0.29 0.32
C TRP A 307 -5.02 1.23 0.48
N HIS A 308 -4.03 1.76 1.22
CA HIS A 308 -3.93 3.18 1.52
C HIS A 308 -3.41 3.97 0.32
N ARG A 309 -3.90 5.18 0.20
CA ARG A 309 -3.52 6.17 -0.82
C ARG A 309 -2.77 7.33 -0.18
N ASP A 310 -1.84 7.93 -0.90
CA ASP A 310 -0.93 8.97 -0.40
C ASP A 310 -1.60 10.33 -0.10
N MET A 311 -2.91 10.47 -0.29
CA MET A 311 -3.67 11.69 -0.10
C MET A 311 -4.85 11.47 0.82
N GLY A 312 -4.87 12.14 1.96
CA GLY A 312 -6.03 12.31 2.82
C GLY A 312 -6.75 13.64 2.54
N MET A 313 -7.70 13.99 3.38
CA MET A 313 -8.47 15.22 3.29
C MET A 313 -8.01 16.29 4.30
N PHE A 314 -8.24 17.55 3.96
CA PHE A 314 -8.02 18.71 4.80
C PHE A 314 -9.17 19.70 4.63
N VAL A 315 -9.76 20.14 5.74
CA VAL A 315 -10.77 21.21 5.78
C VAL A 315 -10.47 22.08 6.98
N MET A 316 -10.47 23.40 6.81
CA MET A 316 -10.31 24.34 7.90
C MET A 316 -11.31 25.49 7.75
N SER A 317 -12.02 25.80 8.84
CA SER A 317 -13.07 26.84 8.84
C SER A 317 -13.08 27.57 10.17
N GLY A 318 -13.46 28.82 10.16
CA GLY A 318 -13.60 29.65 11.35
C GLY A 318 -13.21 31.11 11.12
N PRO A 319 -13.26 31.95 12.17
CA PRO A 319 -12.91 33.37 12.04
C PRO A 319 -11.48 33.60 11.58
N GLY A 320 -11.30 34.37 10.51
CA GLY A 320 -10.01 34.69 9.90
C GLY A 320 -9.50 33.66 8.90
N ILE A 321 -10.27 32.60 8.65
CA ILE A 321 -10.03 31.61 7.60
C ILE A 321 -10.77 32.02 6.33
N ARG A 322 -10.12 31.88 5.17
CA ARG A 322 -10.73 32.12 3.84
C ARG A 322 -11.95 31.24 3.65
N LYS A 323 -12.83 31.63 2.77
CA LYS A 323 -14.10 30.94 2.52
C LYS A 323 -14.16 30.48 1.07
N ASP A 324 -14.69 29.28 0.86
CA ASP A 324 -14.89 28.66 -0.45
C ASP A 324 -13.59 28.67 -1.30
N GLU A 325 -12.47 28.33 -0.68
CA GLU A 325 -11.15 28.38 -1.30
C GLU A 325 -10.45 27.02 -1.21
N ARG A 326 -9.56 26.75 -2.15
CA ARG A 326 -8.73 25.53 -2.13
C ARG A 326 -7.33 25.81 -1.63
N VAL A 327 -6.86 24.92 -0.77
CA VAL A 327 -5.48 24.89 -0.27
C VAL A 327 -4.70 23.81 -1.02
N TYR A 328 -3.48 24.14 -1.40
CA TYR A 328 -2.65 23.29 -2.21
C TYR A 328 -1.35 22.92 -1.49
N GLY A 329 -0.92 21.67 -1.69
CA GLY A 329 0.37 21.18 -1.22
C GLY A 329 0.49 21.09 0.31
N ALA A 330 -0.62 20.91 1.02
CA ALA A 330 -0.61 20.65 2.46
C ALA A 330 -0.10 19.23 2.76
N ASN A 331 0.60 19.10 3.89
CA ASN A 331 1.11 17.82 4.40
C ASN A 331 0.66 17.64 5.86
N LEU A 332 0.61 16.39 6.34
CA LEU A 332 0.19 16.06 7.71
C LEU A 332 0.91 16.91 8.78
N ILE A 333 2.22 17.07 8.63
CA ILE A 333 3.06 17.82 9.57
C ILE A 333 2.77 19.32 9.61
N ASP A 334 2.01 19.85 8.63
CA ASP A 334 1.63 21.26 8.56
C ASP A 334 0.46 21.60 9.50
N VAL A 335 -0.27 20.58 10.00
CA VAL A 335 -1.48 20.77 10.83
C VAL A 335 -1.17 21.51 12.13
N THR A 336 -0.27 20.99 12.96
CA THR A 336 0.07 21.60 14.26
C THR A 336 0.70 22.97 14.12
N PRO A 337 1.70 23.25 13.25
CA PRO A 337 2.21 24.61 13.03
C PRO A 337 1.12 25.60 12.60
N THR A 338 0.19 25.17 11.75
CA THR A 338 -0.91 26.02 11.27
C THR A 338 -1.90 26.34 12.41
N LEU A 339 -2.26 25.36 13.24
CA LEU A 339 -3.11 25.59 14.41
C LEU A 339 -2.45 26.51 15.43
N LEU A 340 -1.16 26.33 15.74
CA LEU A 340 -0.41 27.21 16.63
C LEU A 340 -0.41 28.64 16.11
N ALA A 341 -0.15 28.85 14.82
CA ALA A 341 -0.20 30.17 14.21
C ALA A 341 -1.61 30.78 14.26
N ALA A 342 -2.66 29.99 14.00
CA ALA A 342 -4.07 30.44 14.09
C ALA A 342 -4.46 30.84 15.52
N MET A 343 -3.89 30.19 16.53
CA MET A 343 -4.07 30.52 17.94
C MET A 343 -3.14 31.68 18.41
N GLY A 344 -2.29 32.19 17.53
CA GLY A 344 -1.32 33.23 17.80
C GLY A 344 -0.20 32.77 18.75
N LEU A 345 0.07 31.47 18.81
CA LEU A 345 1.20 30.86 19.51
C LEU A 345 2.43 30.77 18.60
N PRO A 346 3.65 30.76 19.13
CA PRO A 346 4.83 30.62 18.32
C PRO A 346 4.97 29.18 17.76
N VAL A 347 5.59 29.06 16.59
CA VAL A 347 5.92 27.78 15.97
C VAL A 347 7.36 27.41 16.32
N GLY A 348 7.62 26.14 16.66
CA GLY A 348 8.98 25.67 16.91
C GLY A 348 9.79 25.58 15.62
N ASP A 349 10.99 26.12 15.59
CA ASP A 349 11.91 26.00 14.43
C ASP A 349 12.35 24.55 14.20
N ASP A 350 12.18 23.68 15.19
CA ASP A 350 12.45 22.24 15.13
C ASP A 350 11.28 21.42 14.58
N MET A 351 10.12 22.04 14.33
CA MET A 351 9.03 21.40 13.59
C MET A 351 9.39 21.27 12.10
N ASP A 352 9.01 20.15 11.49
CA ASP A 352 9.27 19.90 10.07
C ASP A 352 8.17 20.45 9.16
N GLY A 353 6.98 20.64 9.75
CA GLY A 353 5.83 21.23 9.08
C GLY A 353 5.94 22.76 8.98
N ARG A 354 5.22 23.32 8.02
CA ARG A 354 5.11 24.75 7.78
C ARG A 354 3.71 25.25 8.14
N VAL A 355 3.59 26.55 8.39
CA VAL A 355 2.27 27.20 8.49
C VAL A 355 1.67 27.31 7.09
N LEU A 356 0.45 26.82 6.91
CA LEU A 356 -0.33 26.96 5.68
C LEU A 356 -0.89 28.39 5.61
N VAL A 357 -0.07 29.34 5.17
CA VAL A 357 -0.43 30.78 5.18
C VAL A 357 -1.63 31.11 4.27
N ASP A 358 -1.85 30.30 3.25
CA ASP A 358 -2.93 30.49 2.29
C ASP A 358 -4.33 30.17 2.84
N VAL A 359 -4.42 29.53 4.03
CA VAL A 359 -5.72 29.29 4.68
C VAL A 359 -6.30 30.57 5.29
N PHE A 360 -5.47 31.58 5.57
CA PHE A 360 -5.88 32.78 6.28
C PHE A 360 -6.35 33.90 5.35
N GLU A 361 -7.42 34.62 5.74
CA GLU A 361 -7.85 35.86 5.05
C GLU A 361 -6.73 36.93 5.07
N LYS A 362 -6.03 37.00 6.20
CA LYS A 362 -4.83 37.83 6.37
C LYS A 362 -3.76 36.96 7.00
N THR A 363 -2.61 36.87 6.36
CA THR A 363 -1.46 36.14 6.89
C THR A 363 -1.15 36.59 8.32
N PRO A 364 -1.21 35.69 9.33
CA PRO A 364 -0.88 36.05 10.70
C PRO A 364 0.61 36.38 10.84
N GLU A 365 0.97 37.13 11.87
CA GLU A 365 2.36 37.29 12.26
C GLU A 365 2.89 35.96 12.80
N ILE A 366 3.71 35.27 12.01
CA ILE A 366 4.31 34.00 12.41
C ILE A 366 5.51 34.29 13.31
N ARG A 367 5.36 34.00 14.59
CA ARG A 367 6.44 34.03 15.57
C ARG A 367 7.05 32.66 15.71
N THR A 368 8.36 32.59 15.85
CA THR A 368 9.05 31.31 16.04
C THR A 368 9.84 31.29 17.35
N ILE A 369 10.09 30.08 17.83
CA ILE A 369 10.96 29.77 18.96
C ILE A 369 11.85 28.57 18.59
N PRO A 370 13.03 28.40 19.17
CA PRO A 370 13.90 27.27 18.83
C PRO A 370 13.21 25.92 18.97
N SER A 371 12.55 25.67 20.09
CA SER A 371 11.79 24.44 20.35
C SER A 371 10.81 24.62 21.51
N TRP A 372 9.62 24.02 21.40
CA TRP A 372 8.69 23.90 22.52
C TRP A 372 9.21 22.98 23.63
N GLU A 373 10.12 22.06 23.31
CA GLU A 373 10.74 21.17 24.30
C GLU A 373 11.57 21.97 25.34
N GLU A 374 12.13 23.12 24.93
CA GLU A 374 12.94 23.99 25.78
C GLU A 374 12.11 25.00 26.61
N VAL A 375 10.82 25.14 26.28
CA VAL A 375 9.94 26.07 27.05
C VAL A 375 9.66 25.46 28.41
N PRO A 376 9.96 26.17 29.51
CA PRO A 376 9.71 25.68 30.86
C PRO A 376 8.22 25.72 31.21
N GLY A 377 7.79 24.82 32.09
CA GLY A 377 6.41 24.73 32.60
C GLY A 377 5.90 23.31 32.59
N ASP A 378 4.71 23.09 33.11
CA ASP A 378 4.03 21.80 33.11
C ASP A 378 3.37 21.54 31.74
N ALA A 379 3.88 20.59 30.99
CA ALA A 379 3.32 20.18 29.72
C ALA A 379 2.23 19.10 29.84
N GLY A 380 1.92 18.65 31.06
CA GLY A 380 1.00 17.51 31.22
C GLY A 380 1.50 16.21 30.63
N MET A 381 2.80 16.05 30.48
CA MET A 381 3.40 14.77 30.05
C MET A 381 3.53 13.82 31.26
N HIS A 382 3.68 12.53 30.97
CA HIS A 382 3.82 11.56 32.05
C HIS A 382 5.05 11.80 32.93
N PRO A 383 4.92 11.55 34.24
CA PRO A 383 6.08 11.55 35.14
C PRO A 383 7.11 10.49 34.69
N PRO A 384 8.41 10.75 34.92
CA PRO A 384 9.45 9.77 34.64
C PRO A 384 9.17 8.44 35.40
N GLY A 385 9.32 7.29 34.70
CA GLY A 385 9.13 5.98 35.29
C GLY A 385 7.68 5.47 35.27
N THR A 386 6.75 6.17 34.66
CA THR A 386 5.41 5.65 34.37
C THR A 386 5.55 4.40 33.49
N LYS A 387 4.86 3.31 33.87
CA LYS A 387 4.88 2.03 33.15
C LYS A 387 3.55 1.74 32.50
N ILE A 388 3.60 0.95 31.42
CA ILE A 388 2.43 0.43 30.73
C ILE A 388 1.97 -0.83 31.41
N ASP A 389 0.65 -1.03 31.51
CA ASP A 389 0.07 -2.27 31.98
C ASP A 389 0.27 -3.38 30.91
N SER A 390 0.77 -4.54 31.35
CA SER A 390 1.04 -5.69 30.49
C SER A 390 -0.22 -6.28 29.87
N GLU A 391 -1.34 -6.24 30.56
CA GLU A 391 -2.63 -6.76 30.07
C GLU A 391 -3.14 -5.92 28.90
N TRP A 392 -3.00 -4.60 28.98
CA TRP A 392 -3.28 -3.70 27.86
C TRP A 392 -2.42 -4.03 26.65
N SER A 393 -1.11 -4.15 26.85
CA SER A 393 -0.16 -4.44 25.78
C SER A 393 -0.55 -5.72 25.00
N GLU A 394 -0.92 -6.79 25.73
CA GLU A 394 -1.33 -8.06 25.12
C GLU A 394 -2.62 -7.93 24.30
N ARG A 395 -3.61 -7.19 24.79
CA ARG A 395 -4.90 -7.00 24.09
C ARG A 395 -4.74 -6.25 22.78
N LEU A 396 -4.02 -5.13 22.82
CA LEU A 396 -3.81 -4.32 21.62
C LEU A 396 -2.95 -5.07 20.59
N THR A 397 -1.96 -5.85 21.05
CA THR A 397 -1.19 -6.73 20.16
C THR A 397 -2.09 -7.73 19.45
N LYS A 398 -3.01 -8.39 20.16
CA LYS A 398 -3.98 -9.31 19.53
C LYS A 398 -4.87 -8.63 18.49
N GLN A 399 -5.28 -7.39 18.73
CA GLN A 399 -6.04 -6.61 17.75
C GLN A 399 -5.21 -6.35 16.48
N PHE A 400 -3.95 -5.94 16.62
CA PHE A 400 -3.09 -5.67 15.46
C PHE A 400 -2.78 -6.93 14.65
N VAL A 401 -2.63 -8.07 15.33
CA VAL A 401 -2.50 -9.37 14.67
C VAL A 401 -3.78 -9.71 13.89
N ALA A 402 -4.96 -9.55 14.51
CA ALA A 402 -6.24 -9.81 13.86
C ALA A 402 -6.50 -8.93 12.63
N LEU A 403 -6.01 -7.68 12.64
CA LEU A 403 -6.08 -6.75 11.52
C LEU A 403 -4.98 -6.98 10.46
N GLY A 404 -4.01 -7.87 10.73
CA GLY A 404 -2.92 -8.18 9.81
C GLY A 404 -1.79 -7.14 9.76
N TYR A 405 -1.73 -6.20 10.70
CA TYR A 405 -0.63 -5.22 10.78
C TYR A 405 0.63 -5.78 11.44
N VAL A 406 0.49 -6.80 12.27
CA VAL A 406 1.57 -7.40 13.05
C VAL A 406 1.49 -8.92 12.93
N GLU A 407 2.65 -9.58 12.86
CA GLU A 407 2.72 -11.04 12.87
C GLU A 407 2.42 -11.60 14.26
N ASP A 408 1.77 -12.78 14.33
CA ASP A 408 1.50 -13.47 15.59
C ASP A 408 2.77 -14.19 16.08
N HIS A 409 3.33 -13.68 17.16
CA HIS A 409 4.46 -14.28 17.88
C HIS A 409 4.05 -14.73 19.28
N SER A 410 2.78 -15.05 19.49
CA SER A 410 2.26 -15.51 20.78
C SER A 410 3.08 -16.70 21.32
N GLY A 411 3.60 -16.54 22.55
CA GLY A 411 4.44 -17.53 23.22
C GLY A 411 5.95 -17.48 22.91
N ASN A 412 6.42 -16.63 21.98
CA ASN A 412 7.85 -16.46 21.69
C ASN A 412 8.29 -14.98 21.82
N ARG A 413 8.69 -14.60 23.04
CA ARG A 413 9.08 -13.21 23.35
C ARG A 413 10.31 -12.74 22.57
N ASP A 414 11.31 -13.61 22.38
CA ASP A 414 12.53 -13.24 21.66
C ASP A 414 12.21 -12.94 20.21
N LYS A 415 11.37 -13.73 19.57
CA LYS A 415 10.93 -13.50 18.19
C LYS A 415 10.07 -12.24 18.09
N ALA A 416 9.19 -11.99 19.07
CA ALA A 416 8.41 -10.74 19.11
C ALA A 416 9.31 -9.52 19.23
N PHE A 417 10.34 -9.57 20.09
CA PHE A 417 11.33 -8.49 20.22
C PHE A 417 12.08 -8.26 18.92
N GLU A 418 12.61 -9.34 18.31
CA GLU A 418 13.34 -9.28 17.04
C GLU A 418 12.48 -8.70 15.91
N SER A 419 11.23 -9.14 15.81
CA SER A 419 10.29 -8.62 14.80
C SER A 419 10.01 -7.13 15.01
N ALA A 420 9.73 -6.69 16.24
CA ALA A 420 9.47 -5.29 16.54
C ALA A 420 10.69 -4.39 16.29
N GLU A 421 11.91 -4.85 16.63
CA GLU A 421 13.16 -4.14 16.33
C GLU A 421 13.34 -4.01 14.81
N THR A 422 13.14 -5.10 14.08
CA THR A 422 13.30 -5.17 12.62
C THR A 422 12.33 -4.24 11.90
N GLU A 423 11.05 -4.26 12.29
CA GLU A 423 10.04 -3.37 11.70
C GLU A 423 10.28 -1.90 12.08
N SER A 424 10.74 -1.62 13.31
CA SER A 424 11.09 -0.25 13.71
C SER A 424 12.27 0.30 12.89
N ASP A 425 13.33 -0.48 12.70
CA ASP A 425 14.48 -0.12 11.85
C ASP A 425 14.04 0.07 10.39
N TYR A 426 13.19 -0.82 9.89
CA TYR A 426 12.70 -0.76 8.51
C TYR A 426 11.81 0.46 8.28
N ASN A 427 10.88 0.75 9.19
CA ASN A 427 10.01 1.91 9.07
C ASN A 427 10.80 3.21 9.19
N LEU A 428 11.76 3.29 10.12
CA LEU A 428 12.67 4.43 10.23
C LEU A 428 13.50 4.63 8.95
N ALA A 429 14.02 3.55 8.36
CA ALA A 429 14.72 3.62 7.08
C ALA A 429 13.81 4.15 5.95
N ARG A 430 12.53 3.76 5.93
CA ARG A 430 11.52 4.28 4.98
C ARG A 430 11.21 5.77 5.22
N VAL A 431 11.14 6.22 6.47
CA VAL A 431 11.01 7.64 6.81
C VAL A 431 12.19 8.45 6.24
N TYR A 432 13.41 8.00 6.48
CA TYR A 432 14.60 8.65 5.92
C TYR A 432 14.61 8.60 4.39
N PHE A 433 14.22 7.47 3.81
CA PHE A 433 14.15 7.31 2.36
C PHE A 433 13.14 8.27 1.71
N SER A 434 11.93 8.38 2.26
CA SER A 434 10.88 9.26 1.75
C SER A 434 11.22 10.73 1.91
N SER A 435 11.92 11.08 3.01
CA SER A 435 12.49 12.41 3.26
C SER A 435 13.76 12.68 2.46
N ARG A 436 14.17 11.78 1.55
CA ARG A 436 15.40 11.87 0.72
C ARG A 436 16.70 11.91 1.52
N ARG A 437 16.69 11.49 2.76
CA ARG A 437 17.84 11.35 3.66
C ARG A 437 18.51 9.99 3.44
N TYR A 438 19.00 9.76 2.21
CA TYR A 438 19.53 8.44 1.80
C TYR A 438 20.77 8.02 2.56
N GLN A 439 21.56 8.99 3.08
CA GLN A 439 22.77 8.68 3.87
C GLN A 439 22.42 8.02 5.20
N GLU A 440 21.27 8.32 5.76
CA GLU A 440 20.72 7.72 6.97
C GLU A 440 19.93 6.43 6.66
N ALA A 441 19.19 6.39 5.55
CA ALA A 441 18.39 5.25 5.16
C ALA A 441 19.23 4.03 4.75
N ILE A 442 20.27 4.22 3.93
CA ILE A 442 21.07 3.13 3.35
C ILE A 442 21.70 2.24 4.42
N PRO A 443 22.36 2.76 5.49
CA PRO A 443 22.95 1.90 6.52
C PRO A 443 21.93 1.02 7.25
N LEU A 444 20.70 1.51 7.46
CA LEU A 444 19.62 0.71 8.07
C LEU A 444 19.17 -0.39 7.12
N PHE A 445 18.98 -0.09 5.83
CA PHE A 445 18.62 -1.12 4.86
C PHE A 445 19.77 -2.14 4.67
N GLU A 446 21.04 -1.73 4.69
CA GLU A 446 22.20 -2.62 4.64
C GLU A 446 22.18 -3.59 5.83
N LYS A 447 21.97 -3.08 7.07
CA LYS A 447 21.83 -3.90 8.29
C LYS A 447 20.71 -4.93 8.15
N LEU A 448 19.54 -4.53 7.62
CA LEU A 448 18.40 -5.40 7.43
C LEU A 448 18.64 -6.49 6.38
N VAL A 449 19.28 -6.13 5.26
CA VAL A 449 19.61 -7.09 4.19
C VAL A 449 20.71 -8.08 4.65
N GLU A 450 21.68 -7.66 5.45
CA GLU A 450 22.67 -8.57 6.06
C GLU A 450 22.03 -9.57 7.01
N ARG A 451 21.06 -9.13 7.81
CA ARG A 451 20.39 -9.98 8.80
C ARG A 451 19.35 -10.91 8.16
N PHE A 452 18.64 -10.41 7.13
CA PHE A 452 17.54 -11.09 6.45
C PHE A 452 17.72 -11.10 4.93
N PRO A 453 18.73 -11.80 4.39
CA PRO A 453 19.01 -11.79 2.96
C PRO A 453 17.95 -12.50 2.11
N TRP A 454 16.97 -13.12 2.75
CA TRP A 454 15.80 -13.73 2.10
C TRP A 454 14.58 -12.80 2.02
N GLU A 455 14.59 -11.64 2.70
CA GLU A 455 13.45 -10.71 2.75
C GLU A 455 13.50 -9.72 1.58
N ASP A 456 12.72 -10.00 0.54
CA ASP A 456 12.73 -9.24 -0.71
C ASP A 456 12.41 -7.75 -0.54
N ARG A 457 11.53 -7.36 0.41
CA ARG A 457 11.18 -5.95 0.64
C ARG A 457 12.38 -5.11 1.11
N PHE A 458 13.28 -5.67 1.91
CA PHE A 458 14.50 -4.97 2.34
C PHE A 458 15.49 -4.81 1.18
N ILE A 459 15.69 -5.88 0.41
CA ILE A 459 16.55 -5.88 -0.77
C ILE A 459 16.07 -4.85 -1.79
N GLN A 460 14.77 -4.82 -2.07
CA GLN A 460 14.17 -3.91 -3.05
C GLN A 460 14.30 -2.45 -2.62
N HIS A 461 14.05 -2.13 -1.33
CA HIS A 461 14.23 -0.76 -0.82
C HIS A 461 15.69 -0.31 -0.87
N LEU A 462 16.63 -1.19 -0.51
CA LEU A 462 18.06 -0.87 -0.62
C LEU A 462 18.47 -0.60 -2.07
N ILE A 463 18.02 -1.43 -3.03
CA ILE A 463 18.27 -1.22 -4.46
C ILE A 463 17.78 0.15 -4.90
N VAL A 464 16.55 0.52 -4.54
CA VAL A 464 15.97 1.81 -4.92
C VAL A 464 16.68 2.96 -4.21
N ALA A 465 17.06 2.82 -2.94
CA ALA A 465 17.80 3.83 -2.19
C ALA A 465 19.17 4.11 -2.80
N LEU A 466 19.92 3.06 -3.16
CA LEU A 466 21.20 3.16 -3.85
C LEU A 466 21.06 3.85 -5.21
N MET A 467 20.04 3.50 -5.99
CA MET A 467 19.76 4.14 -7.27
C MET A 467 19.45 5.63 -7.09
N ARG A 468 18.55 5.98 -6.14
CA ARG A 468 18.13 7.37 -5.89
C ARG A 468 19.25 8.26 -5.35
N SER A 469 20.19 7.69 -4.59
CA SER A 469 21.36 8.39 -4.05
C SER A 469 22.51 8.51 -5.05
N GLY A 470 22.39 7.92 -6.25
CA GLY A 470 23.41 7.98 -7.32
C GLY A 470 24.46 6.87 -7.25
N HIS A 471 24.34 5.89 -6.35
CA HIS A 471 25.26 4.75 -6.22
C HIS A 471 24.92 3.64 -7.26
N SER A 472 24.85 4.01 -8.54
CA SER A 472 24.39 3.14 -9.61
C SER A 472 25.18 1.85 -9.77
N ALA A 473 26.50 1.88 -9.57
CA ALA A 473 27.36 0.69 -9.66
C ALA A 473 27.07 -0.30 -8.52
N GLN A 474 26.87 0.19 -7.29
CA GLN A 474 26.51 -0.64 -6.14
C GLN A 474 25.11 -1.23 -6.31
N CYS A 475 24.15 -0.43 -6.80
CA CYS A 475 22.80 -0.87 -7.14
C CYS A 475 22.84 -2.05 -8.13
N LEU A 476 23.61 -1.96 -9.22
CA LEU A 476 23.75 -3.05 -10.20
C LEU A 476 24.40 -4.31 -9.61
N ARG A 477 25.42 -4.16 -8.77
CA ARG A 477 26.03 -5.30 -8.07
C ARG A 477 25.01 -6.02 -7.18
N LEU A 478 24.22 -5.26 -6.42
CA LEU A 478 23.19 -5.82 -5.54
C LEU A 478 22.10 -6.54 -6.35
N ILE A 479 21.62 -5.93 -7.44
CA ILE A 479 20.63 -6.57 -8.34
C ILE A 479 21.18 -7.89 -8.89
N SER A 480 22.45 -7.89 -9.36
CA SER A 480 23.05 -9.10 -9.95
C SER A 480 23.27 -10.22 -8.92
N ALA A 481 23.56 -9.86 -7.67
CA ALA A 481 23.75 -10.84 -6.59
C ALA A 481 22.40 -11.39 -6.07
N ALA A 482 21.43 -10.51 -5.85
CA ALA A 482 20.14 -10.90 -5.31
C ALA A 482 19.21 -11.57 -6.36
N TYR A 483 19.36 -11.24 -7.65
CA TYR A 483 18.54 -11.77 -8.75
C TYR A 483 19.46 -12.26 -9.87
N PRO A 484 20.11 -13.41 -9.70
CA PRO A 484 21.01 -13.97 -10.71
C PRO A 484 20.21 -14.38 -11.95
N GLY A 485 20.80 -14.10 -13.15
CA GLY A 485 20.16 -14.39 -14.43
C GLY A 485 19.53 -13.16 -15.08
N SER A 486 18.65 -13.40 -16.05
CA SER A 486 17.97 -12.34 -16.82
C SER A 486 16.71 -11.82 -16.14
N TRP A 487 16.13 -12.60 -15.26
CA TRP A 487 14.88 -12.26 -14.58
C TRP A 487 15.13 -11.30 -13.42
N VAL A 488 14.34 -10.23 -13.36
CA VAL A 488 14.31 -9.25 -12.27
C VAL A 488 12.84 -8.93 -12.02
N PRO A 489 12.40 -8.77 -10.75
CA PRO A 489 11.04 -8.35 -10.48
C PRO A 489 10.61 -7.13 -11.32
N PRO A 490 9.39 -7.09 -11.86
CA PRO A 490 8.96 -6.02 -12.78
C PRO A 490 9.18 -4.60 -12.21
N ASN A 491 8.93 -4.39 -10.93
CA ASN A 491 9.15 -3.12 -10.23
C ASN A 491 10.63 -2.72 -10.18
N LEU A 492 11.56 -3.69 -10.24
CA LEU A 492 13.02 -3.43 -10.28
C LEU A 492 13.58 -3.35 -11.70
N ALA A 493 12.87 -3.83 -12.71
CA ALA A 493 13.34 -3.78 -14.10
C ALA A 493 13.67 -2.34 -14.53
N MET A 494 12.79 -1.38 -14.23
CA MET A 494 13.05 0.03 -14.51
C MET A 494 14.18 0.59 -13.65
N THR A 495 14.27 0.22 -12.37
CA THR A 495 15.36 0.63 -11.48
C THR A 495 16.72 0.16 -12.02
N ARG A 496 16.76 -1.07 -12.58
CA ARG A 496 17.96 -1.60 -13.26
C ARG A 496 18.34 -0.74 -14.47
N VAL A 497 17.36 -0.35 -15.31
CA VAL A 497 17.64 0.53 -16.46
C VAL A 497 18.18 1.90 -16.02
N PHE A 498 17.59 2.51 -14.99
CA PHE A 498 18.11 3.76 -14.42
C PHE A 498 19.53 3.61 -13.88
N ALA A 499 19.81 2.50 -13.19
CA ALA A 499 21.15 2.23 -12.66
C ALA A 499 22.17 1.99 -13.78
N ILE A 500 21.79 1.28 -14.86
CA ILE A 500 22.62 1.13 -16.07
C ILE A 500 22.89 2.50 -16.69
N GLN A 501 21.87 3.37 -16.80
CA GLN A 501 22.07 4.72 -17.32
C GLN A 501 23.10 5.52 -16.52
N GLY A 502 23.04 5.42 -15.20
CA GLY A 502 23.98 6.10 -14.30
C GLY A 502 25.41 5.56 -14.36
N ALA A 503 25.58 4.22 -14.48
CA ALA A 503 26.88 3.56 -14.44
C ALA A 503 27.53 3.40 -15.83
N GLN A 504 26.76 3.12 -16.88
CA GLN A 504 27.23 2.70 -18.20
C GLN A 504 26.82 3.67 -19.32
N GLY A 505 25.92 4.59 -19.04
CA GLY A 505 25.45 5.62 -19.96
C GLY A 505 24.15 5.28 -20.70
N ARG A 506 23.77 6.21 -21.58
CA ARG A 506 22.45 6.23 -22.23
C ARG A 506 22.23 5.07 -23.19
N GLU A 507 23.26 4.71 -23.96
CA GLU A 507 23.17 3.68 -24.99
C GLU A 507 22.95 2.29 -24.38
N ALA A 508 23.71 1.95 -23.33
CA ALA A 508 23.52 0.71 -22.58
C ALA A 508 22.13 0.65 -21.92
N ALA A 509 21.65 1.78 -21.41
CA ALA A 509 20.31 1.86 -20.83
C ALA A 509 19.21 1.65 -21.88
N LEU A 510 19.37 2.17 -23.11
CA LEU A 510 18.42 1.94 -24.20
C LEU A 510 18.33 0.44 -24.55
N GLN A 511 19.46 -0.22 -24.72
CA GLN A 511 19.49 -1.68 -24.97
C GLN A 511 18.82 -2.47 -23.84
N ALA A 512 19.10 -2.09 -22.58
CA ALA A 512 18.48 -2.75 -21.43
C ALA A 512 16.96 -2.51 -21.36
N PHE A 513 16.48 -1.33 -21.76
CA PHE A 513 15.06 -1.00 -21.81
C PHE A 513 14.34 -1.79 -22.92
N GLU A 514 14.93 -1.86 -24.12
CA GLU A 514 14.39 -2.59 -25.26
C GLU A 514 14.36 -4.12 -25.05
N ALA A 515 15.17 -4.62 -24.12
CA ALA A 515 15.15 -6.03 -23.73
C ALA A 515 14.01 -6.39 -22.73
N ILE A 516 13.29 -5.39 -22.19
CA ILE A 516 12.15 -5.65 -21.29
C ILE A 516 10.95 -6.07 -22.16
N PRO A 517 10.26 -7.17 -21.81
CA PRO A 517 9.06 -7.58 -22.52
C PRO A 517 8.00 -6.48 -22.56
N GLU A 518 7.40 -6.23 -23.73
CA GLU A 518 6.41 -5.16 -23.92
C GLU A 518 5.23 -5.28 -22.93
N GLN A 519 4.81 -6.50 -22.63
CA GLN A 519 3.75 -6.79 -21.67
C GLN A 519 4.06 -6.31 -20.25
N ALA A 520 5.33 -6.39 -19.82
CA ALA A 520 5.76 -5.85 -18.52
C ALA A 520 5.71 -4.32 -18.51
N LEU A 521 5.91 -3.69 -19.67
CA LEU A 521 5.87 -2.23 -19.85
C LEU A 521 4.43 -1.69 -19.92
N ALA A 522 3.49 -2.49 -20.42
CA ALA A 522 2.09 -2.10 -20.62
C ALA A 522 1.27 -1.99 -19.32
N HIS A 523 1.78 -2.53 -18.21
CA HIS A 523 1.06 -2.51 -16.94
C HIS A 523 0.81 -1.06 -16.45
N PRO A 524 -0.42 -0.67 -16.07
CA PRO A 524 -0.75 0.71 -15.68
C PRO A 524 0.18 1.30 -14.62
N ARG A 525 0.52 0.52 -13.58
CA ARG A 525 1.45 0.95 -12.51
C ARG A 525 2.89 1.20 -12.99
N MET A 526 3.26 0.76 -14.19
CA MET A 526 4.59 0.97 -14.78
C MET A 526 4.67 2.21 -15.66
N ARG A 527 3.54 2.76 -16.12
CA ARG A 527 3.48 3.85 -17.11
C ARG A 527 4.32 5.06 -16.72
N ARG A 528 4.25 5.51 -15.46
CA ARG A 528 5.07 6.62 -14.97
C ARG A 528 6.56 6.32 -15.08
N GLN A 529 6.99 5.13 -14.69
CA GLN A 529 8.41 4.73 -14.73
C GLN A 529 8.88 4.60 -16.19
N VAL A 530 8.06 4.02 -17.05
CA VAL A 530 8.30 3.93 -18.50
C VAL A 530 8.42 5.32 -19.11
N GLY A 531 7.49 6.22 -18.84
CA GLY A 531 7.52 7.60 -19.31
C GLY A 531 8.78 8.36 -18.83
N THR A 532 9.16 8.14 -17.57
CA THR A 532 10.38 8.76 -17.03
C THR A 532 11.64 8.27 -17.74
N ILE A 533 11.77 6.96 -17.98
CA ILE A 533 12.95 6.42 -18.68
C ILE A 533 12.98 6.86 -20.14
N LEU A 534 11.87 6.84 -20.86
CA LEU A 534 11.74 7.34 -22.22
C LEU A 534 12.17 8.81 -22.32
N SER A 535 11.74 9.65 -21.36
CA SER A 535 12.17 11.05 -21.25
C SER A 535 13.68 11.19 -21.06
N ASN A 536 14.29 10.34 -20.27
CA ASN A 536 15.75 10.33 -20.06
C ASN A 536 16.51 9.81 -21.29
N LEU A 537 15.91 8.85 -22.01
CA LEU A 537 16.41 8.34 -23.28
C LEU A 537 16.14 9.30 -24.47
N GLY A 538 15.41 10.41 -24.25
CA GLY A 538 15.12 11.44 -25.27
C GLY A 538 13.99 11.08 -26.23
N ARG A 539 13.21 10.04 -25.96
CA ARG A 539 11.98 9.64 -26.69
C ARG A 539 10.80 10.43 -26.09
N LEU A 540 10.81 11.77 -26.34
CA LEU A 540 9.95 12.71 -25.60
C LEU A 540 8.46 12.55 -25.93
N GLU A 541 8.12 12.24 -27.17
CA GLU A 541 6.73 12.06 -27.62
C GLU A 541 6.12 10.82 -26.95
N GLU A 542 6.83 9.73 -26.94
CA GLU A 542 6.39 8.50 -26.29
C GLU A 542 6.33 8.64 -24.76
N ALA A 543 7.30 9.39 -24.20
CA ALA A 543 7.29 9.70 -22.77
C ALA A 543 6.04 10.49 -22.37
N ALA A 544 5.64 11.49 -23.19
CA ALA A 544 4.43 12.28 -22.94
C ALA A 544 3.18 11.39 -22.93
N VAL A 545 3.01 10.52 -23.93
CA VAL A 545 1.87 9.59 -24.00
C VAL A 545 1.75 8.73 -22.75
N GLN A 546 2.86 8.10 -22.31
CA GLN A 546 2.86 7.23 -21.12
C GLN A 546 2.54 8.01 -19.83
N LEU A 547 3.08 9.22 -19.70
CA LEU A 547 2.85 10.06 -18.51
C LEU A 547 1.44 10.66 -18.49
N GLU A 548 0.91 11.10 -19.64
CA GLU A 548 -0.49 11.55 -19.76
C GLU A 548 -1.46 10.44 -19.37
N GLN A 549 -1.20 9.21 -19.83
CA GLN A 549 -2.01 8.06 -19.45
C GLN A 549 -1.87 7.72 -17.95
N ALA A 550 -0.68 7.84 -17.36
CA ALA A 550 -0.49 7.64 -15.92
C ALA A 550 -1.29 8.65 -15.10
N VAL A 551 -1.32 9.93 -15.52
CA VAL A 551 -2.13 10.98 -14.88
C VAL A 551 -3.64 10.74 -15.07
N GLN A 552 -4.06 10.13 -16.19
CA GLN A 552 -5.47 9.76 -16.39
C GLN A 552 -5.88 8.56 -15.52
N ASP A 553 -4.98 7.59 -15.33
CA ASP A 553 -5.21 6.43 -14.47
C ASP A 553 -5.31 6.83 -12.99
N ASP A 554 -4.46 7.78 -12.56
CA ASP A 554 -4.45 8.35 -11.21
C ASP A 554 -4.29 9.88 -11.29
N THR A 555 -5.40 10.58 -11.06
CA THR A 555 -5.47 12.05 -11.12
C THR A 555 -4.71 12.75 -10.00
N ASP A 556 -4.17 12.01 -9.04
CA ASP A 556 -3.34 12.53 -7.95
C ASP A 556 -1.90 12.01 -7.99
N ASP A 557 -1.49 11.30 -9.06
CA ASP A 557 -0.08 10.95 -9.27
C ASP A 557 0.75 12.22 -9.56
N TYR A 558 1.08 12.95 -8.49
CA TYR A 558 1.89 14.16 -8.53
C TYR A 558 3.26 13.92 -9.16
N ALA A 559 3.80 12.70 -9.03
CA ALA A 559 5.11 12.38 -9.59
C ALA A 559 5.04 12.22 -11.11
N ALA A 560 3.95 11.64 -11.65
CA ALA A 560 3.70 11.59 -13.10
C ALA A 560 3.51 12.99 -13.68
N MET A 561 2.74 13.86 -12.98
CA MET A 561 2.56 15.26 -13.38
C MET A 561 3.88 16.03 -13.42
N GLY A 562 4.73 15.87 -12.40
CA GLY A 562 6.06 16.52 -12.34
C GLY A 562 7.01 16.04 -13.45
N GLU A 563 6.97 14.74 -13.79
CA GLU A 563 7.74 14.21 -14.91
C GLU A 563 7.18 14.67 -16.28
N LEU A 564 5.86 14.76 -16.41
CA LEU A 564 5.21 15.31 -17.62
C LEU A 564 5.58 16.79 -17.80
N ALA A 565 5.56 17.59 -16.73
CA ALA A 565 6.04 18.96 -16.75
C ALA A 565 7.47 19.06 -17.30
N ARG A 566 8.36 18.16 -16.87
CA ARG A 566 9.75 18.08 -17.35
C ARG A 566 9.83 17.69 -18.83
N VAL A 567 8.97 16.81 -19.29
CA VAL A 567 8.87 16.42 -20.71
C VAL A 567 8.39 17.60 -21.55
N CYS A 568 7.29 18.27 -21.16
CA CYS A 568 6.77 19.47 -21.83
C CYS A 568 7.83 20.57 -21.89
N LEU A 569 8.60 20.80 -20.81
CA LEU A 569 9.71 21.73 -20.79
C LEU A 569 10.79 21.41 -21.85
N LYS A 570 11.15 20.13 -22.03
CA LYS A 570 12.11 19.67 -23.05
C LYS A 570 11.56 19.83 -24.47
N GLN A 571 10.25 19.62 -24.65
CA GLN A 571 9.52 19.83 -25.92
C GLN A 571 9.25 21.31 -26.23
N ARG A 572 9.61 22.24 -25.32
CA ARG A 572 9.36 23.69 -25.43
C ARG A 572 7.88 24.08 -25.36
N ARG A 573 7.04 23.22 -24.77
CA ARG A 573 5.63 23.48 -24.46
C ARG A 573 5.57 24.18 -23.08
N TRP A 574 5.94 25.48 -23.06
CA TRP A 574 6.26 26.18 -21.80
C TRP A 574 5.04 26.39 -20.91
N GLU A 575 3.88 26.72 -21.48
CA GLU A 575 2.63 26.90 -20.75
C GLU A 575 2.19 25.60 -20.08
N GLU A 576 2.11 24.52 -20.83
CA GLU A 576 1.78 23.20 -20.28
C GLU A 576 2.79 22.71 -19.25
N ALA A 577 4.08 23.00 -19.45
CA ALA A 577 5.10 22.67 -18.47
C ALA A 577 4.85 23.39 -17.13
N ALA A 578 4.42 24.66 -17.17
CA ALA A 578 4.07 25.42 -15.99
C ALA A 578 2.80 24.86 -15.33
N ASP A 579 1.76 24.58 -16.10
CA ASP A 579 0.48 24.04 -15.62
C ASP A 579 0.67 22.68 -14.93
N ARG A 580 1.34 21.72 -15.59
CA ARG A 580 1.62 20.40 -15.00
C ARG A 580 2.53 20.50 -13.78
N ALA A 581 3.49 21.42 -13.75
CA ALA A 581 4.32 21.64 -12.57
C ALA A 581 3.49 22.22 -11.42
N MET A 582 2.59 23.19 -11.67
CA MET A 582 1.69 23.73 -10.66
C MET A 582 0.71 22.68 -10.14
N GLU A 583 0.12 21.86 -11.01
CA GLU A 583 -0.71 20.72 -10.60
C GLU A 583 0.04 19.76 -9.67
N SER A 584 1.28 19.42 -10.03
CA SER A 584 2.12 18.51 -9.24
C SER A 584 2.44 19.08 -7.86
N VAL A 585 2.94 20.33 -7.78
CA VAL A 585 3.27 20.95 -6.47
C VAL A 585 2.02 21.30 -5.66
N GLY A 586 0.89 21.44 -6.32
CA GLY A 586 -0.42 21.60 -5.70
C GLY A 586 -0.90 20.32 -4.98
N ARG A 587 -0.50 19.12 -5.42
CA ARG A 587 -0.75 17.88 -4.69
C ARG A 587 0.27 17.68 -3.58
N LEU A 588 1.54 17.76 -3.90
CA LEU A 588 2.63 17.65 -2.93
C LEU A 588 3.60 18.83 -3.10
N HIS A 589 3.67 19.69 -2.08
CA HIS A 589 4.57 20.84 -2.12
C HIS A 589 6.06 20.46 -2.08
N GLN A 590 6.41 19.44 -1.31
CA GLN A 590 7.78 18.99 -1.02
C GLN A 590 8.50 18.38 -2.23
N GLN A 591 8.53 19.11 -3.37
CA GLN A 591 9.08 18.64 -4.64
C GLN A 591 10.09 19.63 -5.26
N PRO A 592 11.33 19.73 -4.74
CA PRO A 592 12.31 20.73 -5.20
C PRO A 592 12.61 20.68 -6.69
N THR A 593 12.59 19.50 -7.31
CA THR A 593 12.84 19.35 -8.75
C THR A 593 11.70 19.87 -9.61
N VAL A 594 10.46 19.77 -9.12
CA VAL A 594 9.28 20.29 -9.83
C VAL A 594 9.19 21.81 -9.70
N HIS A 595 9.44 22.37 -8.51
CA HIS A 595 9.59 23.82 -8.34
C HIS A 595 10.69 24.39 -9.25
N TYR A 596 11.80 23.67 -9.39
CA TYR A 596 12.85 24.06 -10.32
C TYR A 596 12.38 24.03 -11.78
N THR A 597 11.61 23.01 -12.19
CA THR A 597 10.99 22.90 -13.53
C THR A 597 9.99 24.03 -13.76
N LEU A 598 9.15 24.34 -12.77
CA LEU A 598 8.22 25.46 -12.79
C LEU A 598 8.96 26.79 -13.01
N GLY A 599 10.01 27.03 -12.22
CA GLY A 599 10.84 28.24 -12.38
C GLY A 599 11.45 28.36 -13.78
N GLN A 600 11.87 27.25 -14.39
CA GLN A 600 12.37 27.24 -15.77
C GLN A 600 11.28 27.56 -16.79
N ALA A 601 10.08 27.03 -16.64
CA ALA A 601 8.93 27.30 -17.52
C ALA A 601 8.50 28.77 -17.40
N LEU A 602 8.31 29.27 -16.18
CA LEU A 602 7.94 30.67 -15.91
C LEU A 602 8.97 31.65 -16.46
N LEU A 603 10.26 31.34 -16.38
CA LEU A 603 11.32 32.15 -16.97
C LEU A 603 11.20 32.23 -18.50
N ARG A 604 10.79 31.14 -19.16
CA ARG A 604 10.57 31.09 -20.61
C ARG A 604 9.32 31.84 -21.06
N LEU A 605 8.33 31.90 -20.19
CA LEU A 605 7.08 32.62 -20.39
C LEU A 605 7.21 34.12 -20.10
N GLY A 606 8.34 34.58 -19.54
CA GLY A 606 8.57 36.00 -19.26
C GLY A 606 8.06 36.46 -17.88
N TYR A 607 7.97 35.57 -16.90
CA TYR A 607 7.59 35.86 -15.52
C TYR A 607 8.78 35.73 -14.55
N PRO A 608 9.73 36.70 -14.54
CA PRO A 608 11.00 36.58 -13.83
C PRO A 608 10.84 36.58 -12.30
N GLU A 609 9.89 37.32 -11.74
CA GLU A 609 9.65 37.37 -10.29
C GLU A 609 9.13 36.02 -9.80
N GLN A 610 8.11 35.47 -10.46
CA GLN A 610 7.55 34.16 -10.13
C GLN A 610 8.57 33.02 -10.34
N ALA A 611 9.41 33.12 -11.39
CA ALA A 611 10.49 32.19 -11.63
C ALA A 611 11.53 32.22 -10.50
N ALA A 612 11.91 33.41 -10.03
CA ALA A 612 12.82 33.56 -8.91
C ALA A 612 12.25 32.93 -7.65
N HIS A 613 11.00 33.20 -7.33
CA HIS A 613 10.31 32.63 -6.18
C HIS A 613 10.27 31.09 -6.24
N ALA A 614 9.94 30.50 -7.39
CA ALA A 614 9.94 29.05 -7.57
C ALA A 614 11.35 28.45 -7.37
N PHE A 615 12.42 29.10 -7.84
CA PHE A 615 13.78 28.65 -7.59
C PHE A 615 14.18 28.80 -6.11
N GLU A 616 13.74 29.83 -5.41
CA GLU A 616 13.98 30.01 -3.98
C GLU A 616 13.32 28.94 -3.15
N ILE A 617 12.06 28.60 -3.44
CA ILE A 617 11.34 27.47 -2.82
C ILE A 617 12.13 26.18 -3.03
N ALA A 618 12.59 25.91 -4.27
CA ALA A 618 13.38 24.73 -4.58
C ALA A 618 14.67 24.65 -3.75
N LEU A 619 15.34 25.79 -3.54
CA LEU A 619 16.56 25.91 -2.71
C LEU A 619 16.28 25.81 -1.23
N GLY A 620 15.16 26.29 -0.74
CA GLY A 620 14.73 26.11 0.65
C GLY A 620 14.63 24.63 1.03
N MET A 621 14.11 23.82 0.09
CA MET A 621 14.00 22.36 0.28
C MET A 621 15.31 21.61 -0.02
N ARG A 622 16.11 22.11 -0.95
CA ARG A 622 17.35 21.48 -1.41
C ARG A 622 18.44 22.52 -1.73
N PRO A 623 19.18 22.97 -0.73
CA PRO A 623 20.18 24.04 -0.89
C PRO A 623 21.29 23.74 -1.93
N GLY A 624 21.61 22.46 -2.16
CA GLY A 624 22.63 22.03 -3.11
C GLY A 624 22.23 22.01 -4.59
N MET A 625 21.16 22.69 -5.00
CA MET A 625 20.71 22.72 -6.40
C MET A 625 21.52 23.76 -7.22
N TYR A 626 22.63 23.33 -7.79
CA TYR A 626 23.49 24.17 -8.65
C TYR A 626 22.71 24.94 -9.73
N GLY A 627 21.75 24.25 -10.41
CA GLY A 627 20.96 24.87 -11.48
C GLY A 627 20.10 26.04 -11.00
N ALA A 628 19.48 25.93 -9.83
CA ALA A 628 18.66 26.98 -9.25
C ALA A 628 19.51 28.19 -8.84
N HIS A 629 20.63 27.98 -8.17
CA HIS A 629 21.56 29.08 -7.87
C HIS A 629 22.04 29.81 -9.12
N ARG A 630 22.35 29.08 -10.19
CA ARG A 630 22.79 29.69 -11.45
C ARG A 630 21.68 30.54 -12.10
N HIS A 631 20.44 30.06 -12.09
CA HIS A 631 19.32 30.81 -12.64
C HIS A 631 19.03 32.06 -11.80
N LEU A 632 18.99 31.96 -10.48
CA LEU A 632 18.78 33.09 -9.58
C LEU A 632 19.90 34.13 -9.71
N SER A 633 21.16 33.73 -9.77
CA SER A 633 22.27 34.67 -10.00
C SER A 633 22.07 35.49 -11.30
N THR A 634 21.60 34.83 -12.36
CA THR A 634 21.38 35.49 -13.64
C THR A 634 20.14 36.40 -13.62
N LEU A 635 19.03 35.94 -13.02
CA LEU A 635 17.79 36.67 -12.87
C LEU A 635 17.97 37.97 -12.05
N TYR A 636 18.59 37.84 -10.87
CA TYR A 636 18.85 38.98 -10.00
C TYR A 636 19.79 40.02 -10.63
N ALA A 637 20.79 39.57 -11.39
CA ALA A 637 21.72 40.47 -12.04
C ALA A 637 21.11 41.21 -13.25
N LYS A 638 20.24 40.53 -14.02
CA LYS A 638 19.85 41.07 -15.36
C LYS A 638 18.42 41.56 -15.42
N GLN A 639 17.50 41.06 -14.57
CA GLN A 639 16.07 41.34 -14.71
C GLN A 639 15.44 41.93 -13.43
N LEU A 640 15.90 41.52 -12.25
CA LEU A 640 15.29 41.91 -10.96
C LEU A 640 16.09 42.94 -10.18
N ASN A 641 17.19 43.43 -10.74
CA ASN A 641 18.05 44.47 -10.17
C ASN A 641 18.41 44.26 -8.69
N ASN A 642 18.77 43.02 -8.34
CA ASN A 642 19.23 42.61 -6.99
C ASN A 642 20.68 42.13 -7.02
N PRO A 643 21.67 43.06 -7.02
CA PRO A 643 23.11 42.71 -7.15
C PRO A 643 23.62 41.88 -5.98
N GLU A 644 23.10 42.08 -4.77
CA GLU A 644 23.49 41.34 -3.57
C GLU A 644 23.02 39.88 -3.66
N GLY A 645 21.75 39.64 -3.99
CA GLY A 645 21.21 38.33 -4.27
C GLY A 645 21.96 37.61 -5.38
N ALA A 646 22.27 38.34 -6.48
CA ALA A 646 23.04 37.82 -7.60
C ALA A 646 24.43 37.33 -7.18
N ALA A 647 25.15 38.11 -6.36
CA ALA A 647 26.48 37.74 -5.86
C ALA A 647 26.42 36.54 -4.93
N ARG A 648 25.48 36.51 -3.99
CA ARG A 648 25.27 35.36 -3.05
C ARG A 648 25.07 34.05 -3.82
N HIS A 649 24.16 34.03 -4.77
CA HIS A 649 23.87 32.83 -5.55
C HIS A 649 24.98 32.49 -6.53
N HIS A 650 25.76 33.45 -7.01
CA HIS A 650 26.94 33.20 -7.84
C HIS A 650 28.03 32.44 -7.05
N VAL A 651 28.31 32.88 -5.83
CA VAL A 651 29.27 32.22 -4.93
C VAL A 651 28.85 30.79 -4.65
N ALA A 652 27.59 30.59 -4.20
CA ALA A 652 27.03 29.27 -3.92
C ALA A 652 27.12 28.32 -5.14
N ALA A 653 26.76 28.80 -6.33
CA ALA A 653 26.90 28.01 -7.56
C ALA A 653 28.35 27.62 -7.85
N ARG A 654 29.31 28.52 -7.61
CA ARG A 654 30.73 28.24 -7.81
C ARG A 654 31.25 27.18 -6.86
N GLU A 655 30.90 27.26 -5.58
CA GLU A 655 31.30 26.31 -4.55
C GLU A 655 30.72 24.91 -4.86
N LEU A 656 29.43 24.80 -5.12
CA LEU A 656 28.78 23.54 -5.50
C LEU A 656 29.42 22.89 -6.74
N ARG A 657 29.79 23.70 -7.74
CA ARG A 657 30.49 23.18 -8.92
C ARG A 657 31.89 22.67 -8.60
N LYS A 658 32.58 23.33 -7.66
CA LYS A 658 33.92 22.89 -7.17
C LYS A 658 33.80 21.55 -6.43
N GLU A 659 32.84 21.45 -5.49
CA GLU A 659 32.58 20.20 -4.75
C GLU A 659 32.22 19.04 -5.69
N GLN A 660 31.33 19.28 -6.68
CA GLN A 660 30.99 18.25 -7.66
C GLN A 660 32.17 17.76 -8.47
N ARG A 661 33.10 18.66 -8.82
CA ARG A 661 34.35 18.29 -9.51
C ARG A 661 35.29 17.48 -8.62
N GLU A 662 35.41 17.87 -7.36
CA GLU A 662 36.23 17.17 -6.36
C GLU A 662 35.69 15.77 -6.06
N ARG A 663 34.38 15.62 -5.87
CA ARG A 663 33.70 14.31 -5.72
C ARG A 663 33.92 13.40 -6.93
N ARG A 664 33.80 13.93 -8.14
CA ARG A 664 34.10 13.16 -9.38
C ARG A 664 35.57 12.78 -9.50
N ALA A 665 36.47 13.62 -9.06
CA ALA A 665 37.94 13.37 -9.11
C ALA A 665 38.40 12.38 -8.02
N SER A 666 37.73 12.39 -6.85
CA SER A 666 38.09 11.53 -5.73
C SER A 666 37.62 10.08 -5.86
N GLY A 667 36.69 9.80 -6.78
CA GLY A 667 36.11 8.46 -6.96
C GLY A 667 35.42 7.90 -5.70
N THR A 668 35.07 8.77 -4.74
CA THR A 668 34.53 8.37 -3.43
C THR A 668 33.23 7.54 -3.54
N ASP A 669 32.41 7.75 -4.58
CA ASP A 669 31.23 6.92 -4.86
C ASP A 669 31.64 5.48 -5.24
N ASP A 670 32.80 5.30 -5.87
CA ASP A 670 33.32 3.97 -6.26
C ASP A 670 34.02 3.24 -5.09
N GLN A 671 34.54 4.00 -4.11
CA GLN A 671 35.18 3.42 -2.92
C GLN A 671 34.16 2.83 -1.94
N ARG A 672 33.04 3.50 -1.69
CA ARG A 672 31.95 2.94 -0.85
C ARG A 672 31.31 1.71 -1.51
N ALA A 673 31.19 1.72 -2.84
CA ALA A 673 30.73 0.56 -3.60
C ALA A 673 31.60 -0.68 -3.45
N LYS A 674 32.89 -0.49 -3.10
CA LYS A 674 33.89 -1.58 -2.88
C LYS A 674 33.96 -2.06 -1.42
N THR A 675 33.42 -1.32 -0.47
CA THR A 675 33.63 -1.55 0.98
C THR A 675 32.50 -2.29 1.68
N TRP A 676 31.25 -2.27 1.13
CA TRP A 676 30.19 -3.08 1.70
C TRP A 676 30.18 -4.49 1.10
N PRO A 677 30.53 -5.51 1.87
CA PRO A 677 30.48 -6.89 1.42
C PRO A 677 29.02 -7.30 1.22
N LEU A 678 28.67 -7.74 0.01
CA LEU A 678 27.33 -8.28 -0.24
C LEU A 678 27.17 -9.57 0.57
N PRO A 679 26.03 -9.78 1.26
CA PRO A 679 25.73 -11.06 1.88
C PRO A 679 25.54 -12.15 0.80
N GLU A 680 25.61 -13.40 1.21
CA GLU A 680 25.18 -14.51 0.36
C GLU A 680 23.66 -14.50 0.28
N PHE A 681 23.12 -14.34 -0.93
CA PHE A 681 21.69 -14.37 -1.15
C PHE A 681 21.25 -15.79 -1.46
N PRO A 682 20.23 -16.33 -0.75
CA PRO A 682 19.54 -17.53 -1.18
C PRO A 682 18.95 -17.32 -2.58
N SER A 683 18.78 -18.40 -3.35
CA SER A 683 18.09 -18.30 -4.64
C SER A 683 16.69 -17.68 -4.48
N PRO A 684 16.12 -17.06 -5.52
CA PRO A 684 14.76 -16.52 -5.45
C PRO A 684 13.73 -17.56 -4.98
N GLU A 685 13.93 -18.84 -5.34
CA GLU A 685 13.10 -19.96 -4.93
C GLU A 685 13.25 -20.26 -3.42
N GLU A 686 14.48 -20.27 -2.90
CA GLU A 686 14.75 -20.47 -1.47
C GLU A 686 14.21 -19.32 -0.63
N ARG A 687 14.37 -18.09 -1.10
CA ARG A 687 13.81 -16.90 -0.42
C ARG A 687 12.28 -17.01 -0.31
N PHE A 688 11.62 -17.33 -1.42
CA PHE A 688 10.17 -17.50 -1.42
C PHE A 688 9.72 -18.62 -0.46
N ALA A 689 10.42 -19.75 -0.45
CA ALA A 689 10.12 -20.85 0.46
C ALA A 689 10.32 -20.47 1.94
N THR A 690 11.37 -19.70 2.24
CA THR A 690 11.65 -19.21 3.60
C THR A 690 10.55 -18.24 4.05
N LEU A 691 10.23 -17.24 3.24
CA LEU A 691 9.17 -16.26 3.52
C LEU A 691 7.81 -16.93 3.72
N LYS A 692 7.48 -17.90 2.87
CA LYS A 692 6.23 -18.63 2.99
C LYS A 692 6.15 -19.37 4.34
N LYS A 693 7.23 -20.03 4.76
CA LYS A 693 7.30 -20.73 6.04
C LYS A 693 7.24 -19.78 7.25
N GLU A 694 7.91 -18.64 7.16
CA GLU A 694 7.92 -17.63 8.25
C GLU A 694 6.55 -16.97 8.43
N ARG A 695 5.81 -16.78 7.34
CA ARG A 695 4.50 -16.11 7.32
C ARG A 695 3.30 -17.06 7.47
N MET A 696 3.56 -18.33 7.73
CA MET A 696 2.53 -19.32 8.08
C MET A 696 2.12 -19.15 9.54
N SER A 697 0.82 -19.32 9.82
CA SER A 697 0.34 -19.33 11.20
C SER A 697 0.95 -20.51 11.98
N PRO A 698 1.01 -20.44 13.33
CA PRO A 698 1.46 -21.58 14.16
C PRO A 698 0.67 -22.86 13.86
N GLU A 699 -0.60 -22.77 13.55
CA GLU A 699 -1.48 -23.89 13.19
C GLU A 699 -1.10 -24.49 11.83
N GLU A 700 -0.84 -23.65 10.83
CA GLU A 700 -0.33 -24.07 9.51
C GLU A 700 1.06 -24.70 9.62
N GLN A 701 1.94 -24.20 10.50
CA GLN A 701 3.27 -24.78 10.74
C GLN A 701 3.19 -26.13 11.46
N GLU A 702 2.26 -26.31 12.39
CA GLU A 702 2.05 -27.56 13.11
C GLU A 702 1.43 -28.63 12.20
N GLN A 703 0.49 -28.28 11.33
CA GLN A 703 -0.05 -29.14 10.29
C GLN A 703 1.05 -29.65 9.34
N LEU A 704 2.04 -28.80 8.99
CA LEU A 704 3.21 -29.19 8.21
C LEU A 704 4.11 -30.23 8.92
N LYS A 705 4.19 -30.17 10.26
CA LYS A 705 4.99 -31.12 11.07
C LYS A 705 4.29 -32.47 11.29
N GLY A 706 2.96 -32.49 11.24
CA GLY A 706 2.13 -33.67 11.57
C GLY A 706 1.78 -34.55 10.37
N SER A 707 2.00 -34.12 9.13
CA SER A 707 1.60 -34.86 7.93
C SER A 707 2.74 -35.75 7.40
N SER A 708 2.55 -37.05 7.40
CA SER A 708 3.26 -37.97 6.50
C SER A 708 2.81 -37.65 5.08
N GLY A 709 3.57 -36.83 4.38
CA GLY A 709 3.18 -36.26 3.09
C GLY A 709 2.73 -37.31 2.07
N ARG A 710 1.45 -37.28 1.74
CA ARG A 710 0.87 -38.09 0.67
C ARG A 710 1.38 -37.58 -0.68
N SER A 711 1.43 -38.44 -1.70
CA SER A 711 1.91 -38.07 -3.03
C SER A 711 0.81 -38.25 -4.07
N PHE A 712 0.46 -37.18 -4.82
CA PHE A 712 -0.65 -37.19 -5.76
C PHE A 712 -0.21 -36.94 -7.21
N THR A 713 -0.96 -37.49 -8.15
CA THR A 713 -0.77 -37.25 -9.58
C THR A 713 -1.85 -36.29 -10.09
N ILE A 714 -1.44 -35.11 -10.53
CA ILE A 714 -2.31 -34.01 -10.97
C ILE A 714 -2.19 -33.81 -12.48
N VAL A 715 -3.31 -33.68 -13.17
CA VAL A 715 -3.36 -33.20 -14.56
C VAL A 715 -3.97 -31.80 -14.58
N SER A 716 -3.25 -30.81 -15.10
CA SER A 716 -3.69 -29.42 -15.18
C SER A 716 -3.38 -28.79 -16.53
N GLY A 717 -3.84 -27.58 -16.74
CA GLY A 717 -3.66 -26.78 -17.94
C GLY A 717 -4.83 -25.82 -18.15
N LEU A 718 -4.69 -24.90 -19.10
CA LEU A 718 -5.80 -24.01 -19.47
C LEU A 718 -7.03 -24.82 -19.92
N PRO A 719 -8.26 -24.35 -19.70
CA PRO A 719 -9.44 -24.99 -20.28
C PRO A 719 -9.27 -25.18 -21.79
N ARG A 720 -9.57 -26.36 -22.31
CA ARG A 720 -9.39 -26.76 -23.74
C ARG A 720 -7.94 -27.02 -24.21
N SER A 721 -6.99 -27.14 -23.26
CA SER A 721 -5.59 -27.47 -23.60
C SER A 721 -5.28 -28.95 -23.85
N GLY A 722 -6.26 -29.85 -23.66
CA GLY A 722 -6.08 -31.27 -23.82
C GLY A 722 -5.98 -32.11 -22.54
N THR A 723 -6.32 -31.52 -21.39
CA THR A 723 -6.31 -32.22 -20.09
C THR A 723 -7.18 -33.45 -20.05
N SER A 724 -8.36 -33.44 -20.70
CA SER A 724 -9.23 -34.63 -20.79
C SER A 724 -8.62 -35.78 -21.56
N LEU A 725 -7.82 -35.52 -22.61
CA LEU A 725 -7.09 -36.57 -23.34
C LEU A 725 -6.01 -37.18 -22.43
N MET A 726 -5.26 -36.36 -21.70
CA MET A 726 -4.27 -36.88 -20.75
C MET A 726 -4.91 -37.74 -19.67
N MET A 727 -6.06 -37.36 -19.13
CA MET A 727 -6.81 -38.18 -18.17
C MET A 727 -7.20 -39.55 -18.79
N GLN A 728 -7.66 -39.59 -20.04
CA GLN A 728 -7.99 -40.83 -20.76
C GLN A 728 -6.74 -41.71 -20.95
N MET A 729 -5.60 -41.11 -21.28
CA MET A 729 -4.34 -41.82 -21.40
C MET A 729 -3.90 -42.49 -20.09
N LEU A 730 -4.01 -41.76 -19.00
CA LEU A 730 -3.68 -42.28 -17.67
C LEU A 730 -4.64 -43.38 -17.22
N ASP A 731 -5.93 -43.24 -17.50
CA ASP A 731 -6.94 -44.28 -17.25
C ASP A 731 -6.65 -45.56 -18.01
N ALA A 732 -6.37 -45.42 -19.31
CA ALA A 732 -5.99 -46.58 -20.14
C ALA A 732 -4.72 -47.26 -19.65
N ALA A 733 -3.79 -46.53 -19.06
CA ALA A 733 -2.56 -47.03 -18.45
C ALA A 733 -2.73 -47.53 -17.01
N GLY A 734 -3.96 -47.60 -16.48
CA GLY A 734 -4.28 -48.21 -15.20
C GLY A 734 -4.22 -47.23 -14.02
N LEU A 735 -4.00 -45.93 -14.26
CA LEU A 735 -4.11 -44.88 -13.23
C LEU A 735 -5.50 -44.25 -13.31
N SER A 736 -6.46 -44.79 -12.56
CA SER A 736 -7.86 -44.43 -12.66
C SER A 736 -8.09 -42.95 -12.29
N PRO A 737 -8.93 -42.20 -13.03
CA PRO A 737 -9.29 -40.84 -12.71
C PRO A 737 -10.14 -40.73 -11.47
N GLN A 738 -9.89 -39.67 -10.68
CA GLN A 738 -10.80 -39.23 -9.64
C GLN A 738 -11.91 -38.39 -10.29
N THR A 739 -13.13 -38.89 -10.27
CA THR A 739 -14.31 -38.20 -10.84
C THR A 739 -15.57 -38.54 -10.03
N ASP A 740 -16.51 -37.61 -9.95
CA ASP A 740 -17.83 -37.85 -9.36
C ASP A 740 -18.90 -38.16 -10.44
N GLY A 741 -18.56 -38.13 -11.72
CA GLY A 741 -19.47 -38.46 -12.84
C GLY A 741 -20.63 -37.49 -13.04
N ILE A 742 -20.59 -36.30 -12.41
CA ILE A 742 -21.67 -35.29 -12.51
C ILE A 742 -21.69 -34.71 -13.92
N ARG A 743 -20.55 -34.36 -14.50
CA ARG A 743 -20.45 -33.79 -15.85
C ARG A 743 -20.33 -34.86 -16.90
N LYS A 744 -21.38 -35.01 -17.69
CA LYS A 744 -21.49 -36.04 -18.73
C LYS A 744 -20.79 -35.60 -20.06
N ALA A 745 -20.44 -36.58 -20.86
CA ALA A 745 -19.95 -36.35 -22.22
C ALA A 745 -20.97 -35.59 -23.09
N ASP A 746 -20.47 -34.70 -23.94
CA ASP A 746 -21.25 -33.89 -24.87
C ASP A 746 -20.53 -33.80 -26.25
N GLU A 747 -21.08 -32.95 -27.16
CA GLU A 747 -20.46 -32.75 -28.50
C GLU A 747 -19.08 -32.09 -28.44
N ASP A 748 -18.82 -31.30 -27.38
CA ASP A 748 -17.56 -30.61 -27.17
C ASP A 748 -16.47 -31.53 -26.58
N ASN A 749 -16.89 -32.54 -25.82
CA ASN A 749 -16.02 -33.58 -25.30
C ASN A 749 -16.71 -34.98 -25.31
N PRO A 750 -16.76 -35.67 -26.46
CA PRO A 750 -17.55 -36.89 -26.61
C PRO A 750 -17.13 -38.07 -25.74
N ARG A 751 -15.88 -38.01 -25.18
CA ARG A 751 -15.31 -39.07 -24.32
C ARG A 751 -15.36 -38.67 -22.82
N GLY A 752 -16.00 -37.52 -22.46
CA GLY A 752 -16.19 -37.03 -21.08
C GLY A 752 -15.12 -36.07 -20.60
N TYR A 753 -15.44 -35.35 -19.55
CA TYR A 753 -14.61 -34.26 -19.00
C TYR A 753 -13.62 -34.72 -17.94
N TRP A 754 -13.88 -35.83 -17.27
CA TRP A 754 -13.03 -36.38 -16.22
C TRP A 754 -12.74 -35.37 -15.09
N GLU A 755 -13.75 -34.58 -14.73
CA GLU A 755 -13.65 -33.57 -13.70
C GLU A 755 -14.16 -34.11 -12.37
N TRP A 756 -13.57 -33.61 -11.29
CA TRP A 756 -14.04 -33.82 -9.94
C TRP A 756 -14.73 -32.52 -9.51
N GLU A 757 -16.05 -32.46 -9.71
CA GLU A 757 -16.88 -31.26 -9.50
C GLU A 757 -16.94 -30.82 -8.05
N SER A 758 -16.51 -31.67 -7.10
CA SER A 758 -16.39 -31.29 -5.69
C SER A 758 -15.30 -30.25 -5.45
N ILE A 759 -14.32 -30.13 -6.37
CA ILE A 759 -13.33 -29.05 -6.30
C ILE A 759 -13.94 -27.80 -6.96
N LYS A 760 -14.54 -26.91 -6.17
CA LYS A 760 -15.16 -25.66 -6.64
C LYS A 760 -14.32 -24.44 -6.33
N SER A 761 -13.59 -24.45 -5.21
CA SER A 761 -12.78 -23.31 -4.75
C SER A 761 -11.41 -23.78 -4.23
N SER A 762 -10.55 -22.83 -3.92
CA SER A 762 -9.26 -23.12 -3.24
C SER A 762 -9.44 -23.59 -1.81
N GLU A 763 -10.57 -23.31 -1.18
CA GLU A 763 -10.89 -23.67 0.19
C GLU A 763 -11.26 -25.16 0.32
N ASP A 764 -11.82 -25.76 -0.74
CA ASP A 764 -12.20 -27.19 -0.77
C ASP A 764 -10.96 -28.11 -0.85
N LEU A 765 -9.84 -27.63 -1.39
CA LEU A 765 -8.67 -28.46 -1.67
C LEU A 765 -8.05 -29.12 -0.41
N PRO A 766 -7.83 -28.42 0.73
CA PRO A 766 -7.24 -29.04 1.90
C PRO A 766 -8.07 -30.21 2.46
N GLU A 767 -9.38 -30.03 2.59
CA GLU A 767 -10.29 -31.04 3.11
C GLU A 767 -10.34 -32.24 2.16
N LEU A 768 -10.55 -32.02 0.85
CA LEU A 768 -10.64 -33.08 -0.15
C LEU A 768 -9.35 -33.91 -0.27
N PHE A 769 -8.17 -33.26 -0.22
CA PHE A 769 -6.89 -33.94 -0.32
C PHE A 769 -6.47 -34.67 0.96
N ASN A 770 -6.93 -34.20 2.12
CA ASN A 770 -6.66 -34.84 3.39
C ASN A 770 -7.63 -36.00 3.71
N GLU A 771 -8.92 -35.84 3.43
CA GLU A 771 -9.97 -36.74 3.91
C GLU A 771 -10.33 -37.84 2.90
N THR A 772 -10.08 -37.64 1.59
CA THR A 772 -10.44 -38.68 0.60
C THR A 772 -9.39 -39.78 0.56
N GLU A 773 -9.79 -41.02 0.92
CA GLU A 773 -8.92 -42.19 0.86
C GLU A 773 -8.64 -42.65 -0.55
N GLY A 774 -7.43 -43.16 -0.80
CA GLY A 774 -7.01 -43.76 -2.09
C GLY A 774 -6.80 -42.77 -3.23
N LEU A 775 -6.69 -41.48 -2.96
CA LEU A 775 -6.38 -40.47 -3.98
C LEU A 775 -4.97 -40.59 -4.56
N GLU A 776 -4.02 -41.15 -3.81
CA GLU A 776 -2.62 -41.38 -4.24
C GLU A 776 -2.51 -42.32 -5.41
N GLU A 777 -3.47 -43.22 -5.56
CA GLU A 777 -3.55 -44.22 -6.64
C GLU A 777 -4.40 -43.75 -7.80
N ARG A 778 -4.75 -42.45 -7.85
CA ARG A 778 -5.62 -41.87 -8.87
C ARG A 778 -5.01 -40.67 -9.57
N ALA A 779 -5.44 -40.44 -10.80
CA ALA A 779 -5.17 -39.20 -11.51
C ALA A 779 -6.25 -38.17 -11.16
N ILE A 780 -5.86 -36.95 -10.75
CA ILE A 780 -6.77 -35.89 -10.35
C ILE A 780 -6.67 -34.74 -11.33
N LYS A 781 -7.78 -34.35 -11.91
CA LYS A 781 -7.83 -33.17 -12.79
C LYS A 781 -8.12 -31.93 -11.96
N VAL A 782 -7.18 -30.98 -11.94
CA VAL A 782 -7.31 -29.68 -11.27
C VAL A 782 -7.21 -28.58 -12.31
N VAL A 783 -8.19 -27.69 -12.35
CA VAL A 783 -8.18 -26.55 -13.28
C VAL A 783 -7.00 -25.60 -12.99
N SER A 784 -6.44 -24.97 -14.03
CA SER A 784 -5.25 -24.14 -13.88
C SER A 784 -5.41 -22.99 -12.87
N ALA A 785 -6.63 -22.48 -12.66
CA ALA A 785 -6.90 -21.46 -11.67
C ALA A 785 -6.68 -21.93 -10.22
N LEU A 786 -6.92 -23.20 -9.93
CA LEU A 786 -6.85 -23.78 -8.59
C LEU A 786 -5.55 -24.53 -8.31
N VAL A 787 -4.80 -24.92 -9.33
CA VAL A 787 -3.57 -25.73 -9.16
C VAL A 787 -2.49 -25.02 -8.35
N SER A 788 -2.54 -23.70 -8.29
CA SER A 788 -1.64 -22.89 -7.45
C SER A 788 -1.99 -22.91 -5.96
N SER A 789 -3.16 -23.42 -5.61
CA SER A 789 -3.68 -23.51 -4.24
C SER A 789 -3.62 -24.91 -3.67
N LEU A 790 -2.91 -25.84 -4.34
CA LEU A 790 -2.72 -27.20 -3.81
C LEU A 790 -2.09 -27.19 -2.40
N PRO A 791 -2.58 -28.01 -1.45
CA PRO A 791 -2.06 -28.09 -0.10
C PRO A 791 -0.55 -28.35 -0.06
N LEU A 792 0.16 -27.65 0.81
CA LEU A 792 1.64 -27.68 0.83
C LEU A 792 2.22 -28.90 1.54
N GLU A 793 1.43 -29.50 2.40
CA GLU A 793 1.78 -30.68 3.20
C GLU A 793 1.98 -31.94 2.37
N HIS A 794 1.57 -31.93 1.10
CA HIS A 794 1.63 -33.07 0.19
C HIS A 794 2.65 -32.87 -0.93
N SER A 795 3.02 -33.96 -1.58
CA SER A 795 3.87 -33.96 -2.77
C SER A 795 3.02 -34.18 -4.04
N TYR A 796 3.36 -33.50 -5.12
CA TYR A 796 2.58 -33.57 -6.36
C TYR A 796 3.46 -33.88 -7.56
N ARG A 797 2.98 -34.76 -8.44
CA ARG A 797 3.45 -34.93 -9.81
C ARG A 797 2.44 -34.23 -10.71
N VAL A 798 2.77 -33.06 -11.25
CA VAL A 798 1.85 -32.25 -12.06
C VAL A 798 2.21 -32.40 -13.54
N ILE A 799 1.29 -32.93 -14.33
CA ILE A 799 1.36 -32.94 -15.80
C ILE A 799 0.57 -31.72 -16.28
N PHE A 800 1.26 -30.71 -16.81
CA PHE A 800 0.63 -29.48 -17.28
C PHE A 800 0.54 -29.45 -18.81
N MET A 801 -0.69 -29.40 -19.32
CA MET A 801 -0.97 -29.45 -20.76
C MET A 801 -0.83 -28.08 -21.42
N LEU A 802 0.01 -27.98 -22.43
CA LEU A 802 0.24 -26.79 -23.24
C LEU A 802 -0.37 -26.93 -24.61
N ARG A 803 -1.10 -25.92 -25.07
CA ARG A 803 -1.65 -25.82 -26.43
C ARG A 803 -1.47 -24.37 -26.91
N PRO A 804 -1.30 -24.16 -28.26
CA PRO A 804 -1.24 -22.80 -28.81
C PRO A 804 -2.43 -21.95 -28.36
N LEU A 805 -2.18 -20.76 -27.81
CA LEU A 805 -3.20 -19.96 -27.14
C LEU A 805 -4.35 -19.56 -28.09
N ARG A 806 -4.04 -19.26 -29.35
CA ARG A 806 -5.07 -18.98 -30.36
C ARG A 806 -6.02 -20.14 -30.56
N GLU A 807 -5.53 -21.38 -30.51
CA GLU A 807 -6.38 -22.57 -30.61
C GLU A 807 -7.24 -22.77 -29.39
N VAL A 808 -6.71 -22.44 -28.18
CA VAL A 808 -7.44 -22.46 -26.92
C VAL A 808 -8.55 -21.41 -26.95
N ALA A 809 -8.24 -20.16 -27.30
CA ALA A 809 -9.18 -19.05 -27.38
C ALA A 809 -10.33 -19.36 -28.37
N ARG A 810 -10.03 -19.83 -29.56
CA ARG A 810 -11.06 -20.25 -30.56
C ARG A 810 -11.96 -21.36 -30.04
N SER A 811 -11.35 -22.38 -29.39
CA SER A 811 -12.11 -23.50 -28.82
C SER A 811 -13.02 -23.06 -27.68
N GLN A 812 -12.61 -22.11 -26.85
CA GLN A 812 -13.43 -21.52 -25.78
C GLN A 812 -14.56 -20.65 -26.36
N SER A 813 -14.27 -19.77 -27.30
CA SER A 813 -15.29 -18.91 -27.95
C SER A 813 -16.38 -19.73 -28.63
N GLN A 814 -16.04 -20.85 -29.28
CA GLN A 814 -17.02 -21.76 -29.87
C GLN A 814 -17.89 -22.46 -28.83
N MET A 815 -17.34 -22.85 -27.69
CA MET A 815 -18.10 -23.44 -26.58
C MET A 815 -19.08 -22.43 -25.99
N ILE A 816 -18.62 -21.20 -25.72
CA ILE A 816 -19.47 -20.11 -25.18
C ILE A 816 -20.60 -19.79 -26.15
N ALA A 817 -20.33 -19.70 -27.44
CA ALA A 817 -21.34 -19.46 -28.48
C ALA A 817 -22.44 -20.55 -28.54
N ARG A 818 -22.09 -21.82 -28.28
CA ARG A 818 -23.04 -22.94 -28.24
C ARG A 818 -23.89 -22.93 -26.96
N LEU A 819 -23.30 -22.55 -25.83
CA LEU A 819 -23.99 -22.50 -24.53
C LEU A 819 -25.01 -21.35 -24.40
N ARG A 820 -25.12 -20.47 -25.43
CA ARG A 820 -26.03 -19.31 -25.45
C ARG A 820 -25.92 -18.41 -24.18
N THR A 821 -24.81 -18.39 -23.52
CA THR A 821 -24.54 -17.45 -22.45
C THR A 821 -24.35 -16.06 -23.05
N THR A 822 -25.05 -15.06 -22.51
CA THR A 822 -24.99 -13.66 -22.93
C THR A 822 -23.68 -13.02 -22.46
N GLY A 823 -22.57 -13.41 -23.08
CA GLY A 823 -21.30 -12.71 -22.98
C GLY A 823 -21.08 -11.91 -24.26
N SER A 824 -20.71 -10.64 -24.18
CA SER A 824 -20.23 -9.88 -25.33
C SER A 824 -19.07 -10.66 -25.97
N ALA A 825 -19.05 -10.74 -27.31
CA ALA A 825 -17.93 -11.34 -28.03
C ALA A 825 -16.65 -10.60 -27.66
N GLN A 826 -15.82 -11.24 -26.79
CA GLN A 826 -14.49 -10.72 -26.50
C GLN A 826 -13.65 -10.80 -27.79
N ASP A 827 -12.81 -9.80 -28.00
CA ASP A 827 -11.82 -9.81 -29.07
C ASP A 827 -10.89 -11.02 -28.88
N GLU A 828 -10.72 -11.86 -29.92
CA GLU A 828 -9.85 -13.05 -29.89
C GLU A 828 -8.44 -12.69 -29.40
N ALA A 829 -7.92 -11.51 -29.77
CA ALA A 829 -6.60 -11.06 -29.37
C ALA A 829 -6.53 -10.75 -27.87
N ALA A 830 -7.53 -10.10 -27.30
CA ALA A 830 -7.62 -9.82 -25.87
C ALA A 830 -7.70 -11.11 -25.04
N LEU A 831 -8.52 -12.07 -25.47
CA LEU A 831 -8.62 -13.38 -24.82
C LEU A 831 -7.29 -14.15 -24.86
N VAL A 832 -6.55 -14.09 -25.96
CA VAL A 832 -5.23 -14.74 -26.10
C VAL A 832 -4.24 -14.16 -25.10
N GLU A 833 -4.20 -12.84 -24.91
CA GLU A 833 -3.30 -12.19 -23.92
C GLU A 833 -3.69 -12.56 -22.49
N GLU A 834 -4.97 -12.56 -22.16
CA GLU A 834 -5.45 -12.97 -20.83
C GLU A 834 -5.06 -14.43 -20.51
N LEU A 835 -5.26 -15.35 -21.44
CA LEU A 835 -4.88 -16.75 -21.32
C LEU A 835 -3.36 -16.93 -21.20
N LYS A 836 -2.58 -16.08 -21.86
CA LYS A 836 -1.12 -16.09 -21.77
C LYS A 836 -0.66 -15.65 -20.37
N ASP A 837 -1.16 -14.52 -19.88
CA ASP A 837 -0.82 -14.01 -18.55
C ASP A 837 -1.19 -15.01 -17.45
N HIS A 838 -2.37 -15.62 -17.57
CA HIS A 838 -2.79 -16.65 -16.63
C HIS A 838 -1.86 -17.86 -16.68
N ARG A 839 -1.55 -18.40 -17.87
CA ARG A 839 -0.64 -19.54 -18.05
C ARG A 839 0.76 -19.26 -17.46
N GLU A 840 1.31 -18.08 -17.74
CA GLU A 840 2.64 -17.70 -17.27
C GLU A 840 2.68 -17.59 -15.73
N ARG A 841 1.66 -17.00 -15.12
CA ARG A 841 1.53 -16.93 -13.64
C ARG A 841 1.47 -18.33 -13.02
N VAL A 842 0.65 -19.21 -13.58
CA VAL A 842 0.50 -20.58 -13.07
C VAL A 842 1.81 -21.37 -13.21
N LEU A 843 2.43 -21.34 -14.38
CA LEU A 843 3.70 -22.04 -14.61
C LEU A 843 4.83 -21.48 -13.74
N PHE A 844 4.87 -20.17 -13.55
CA PHE A 844 5.80 -19.52 -12.63
C PHE A 844 5.63 -20.03 -11.21
N HIS A 845 4.38 -20.16 -10.74
CA HIS A 845 4.07 -20.71 -9.43
C HIS A 845 4.49 -22.19 -9.32
N LEU A 846 4.05 -23.05 -10.27
CA LEU A 846 4.31 -24.49 -10.23
C LEU A 846 5.81 -24.82 -10.25
N LYS A 847 6.60 -24.12 -11.05
CA LYS A 847 8.06 -24.33 -11.14
C LYS A 847 8.80 -23.98 -9.85
N ARG A 848 8.20 -23.22 -8.95
CA ARG A 848 8.80 -22.74 -7.70
C ARG A 848 8.43 -23.55 -6.47
N GLN A 849 7.46 -24.44 -6.58
CA GLN A 849 7.03 -25.28 -5.47
C GLN A 849 7.91 -26.52 -5.34
N LYS A 850 8.64 -26.65 -4.21
CA LYS A 850 9.51 -27.83 -3.95
C LYS A 850 8.75 -29.15 -3.80
N ASN A 851 7.49 -29.08 -3.40
CA ASN A 851 6.60 -30.23 -3.28
C ASN A 851 5.94 -30.61 -4.62
N ILE A 852 6.25 -29.92 -5.72
CA ILE A 852 5.71 -30.16 -7.06
C ILE A 852 6.84 -30.58 -8.00
N LYS A 853 6.71 -31.78 -8.59
CA LYS A 853 7.43 -32.17 -9.80
C LYS A 853 6.54 -31.81 -10.98
N LEU A 854 7.09 -31.11 -12.00
CA LEU A 854 6.32 -30.59 -13.12
C LEU A 854 6.78 -31.18 -14.45
N LEU A 855 5.86 -31.78 -15.19
CA LEU A 855 6.04 -32.19 -16.57
C LEU A 855 5.19 -31.32 -17.51
N LEU A 856 5.81 -30.65 -18.48
CA LEU A 856 5.11 -29.87 -19.50
C LEU A 856 4.87 -30.71 -20.75
N VAL A 857 3.62 -30.96 -21.11
CA VAL A 857 3.22 -31.71 -22.29
C VAL A 857 2.59 -30.80 -23.33
N ARG A 858 3.22 -30.62 -24.46
CA ARG A 858 2.68 -29.87 -25.61
C ARG A 858 1.68 -30.73 -26.39
N PHE A 859 0.41 -30.30 -26.41
CA PHE A 859 -0.67 -31.02 -27.10
C PHE A 859 -0.39 -31.28 -28.58
N PRO A 860 0.16 -30.37 -29.39
CA PRO A 860 0.55 -30.64 -30.75
C PRO A 860 1.61 -31.75 -30.87
N HIS A 861 2.59 -31.79 -29.94
CA HIS A 861 3.61 -32.85 -29.93
C HIS A 861 3.01 -34.21 -29.54
N LEU A 862 2.08 -34.22 -28.56
CA LEU A 862 1.36 -35.43 -28.15
C LEU A 862 0.63 -36.10 -29.36
N VAL A 863 0.09 -35.28 -30.25
CA VAL A 863 -0.62 -35.79 -31.45
C VAL A 863 0.34 -36.15 -32.60
N ALA A 864 1.46 -35.40 -32.73
CA ALA A 864 2.41 -35.62 -33.83
C ALA A 864 3.40 -36.76 -33.55
N ASP A 865 3.90 -36.87 -32.34
CA ASP A 865 4.81 -37.91 -31.87
C ASP A 865 4.34 -38.50 -30.53
N PRO A 866 3.31 -39.34 -30.56
CA PRO A 866 2.76 -39.94 -29.33
C PRO A 866 3.78 -40.79 -28.56
N VAL A 867 4.75 -41.38 -29.22
CA VAL A 867 5.70 -42.31 -28.60
C VAL A 867 6.63 -41.56 -27.63
N ALA A 868 7.26 -40.50 -28.11
CA ALA A 868 8.18 -39.70 -27.30
C ALA A 868 7.47 -39.08 -26.10
N VAL A 869 6.22 -38.62 -26.26
CA VAL A 869 5.45 -38.06 -25.13
C VAL A 869 5.04 -39.13 -24.14
N CYS A 870 4.62 -40.32 -24.57
CA CYS A 870 4.31 -41.45 -23.70
C CYS A 870 5.54 -41.90 -22.91
N GLU A 871 6.73 -41.93 -23.52
CA GLU A 871 7.99 -42.24 -22.84
C GLU A 871 8.28 -41.21 -21.76
N SER A 872 8.11 -39.90 -22.04
CA SER A 872 8.31 -38.81 -21.04
C SER A 872 7.32 -38.92 -19.87
N VAL A 873 6.05 -39.22 -20.12
CA VAL A 873 5.03 -39.44 -19.10
C VAL A 873 5.35 -40.65 -18.25
N THR A 874 5.81 -41.73 -18.87
CA THR A 874 6.22 -42.98 -18.18
C THR A 874 7.43 -42.73 -17.29
N GLU A 875 8.46 -42.07 -17.77
CA GLU A 875 9.65 -41.69 -16.98
C GLU A 875 9.25 -40.80 -15.77
N PHE A 876 8.36 -39.84 -16.00
CA PHE A 876 7.92 -38.89 -14.99
C PHE A 876 7.10 -39.52 -13.88
N LEU A 877 6.17 -40.43 -14.20
CA LEU A 877 5.29 -41.08 -13.23
C LEU A 877 5.92 -42.32 -12.59
N GLY A 878 6.81 -43.01 -13.29
CA GLY A 878 7.51 -44.19 -12.80
C GLY A 878 6.54 -45.30 -12.35
N GLU A 879 6.75 -45.80 -11.14
CA GLU A 879 5.94 -46.89 -10.55
C GLU A 879 4.45 -46.54 -10.30
N ALA A 880 4.09 -45.25 -10.38
CA ALA A 880 2.69 -44.82 -10.25
C ALA A 880 1.84 -45.16 -11.50
N LEU A 881 2.44 -45.63 -12.57
CA LEU A 881 1.77 -45.98 -13.84
C LEU A 881 1.82 -47.49 -14.10
N PRO A 882 0.73 -48.23 -13.83
CA PRO A 882 0.73 -49.71 -13.89
C PRO A 882 0.96 -50.31 -15.26
N GLN A 883 0.45 -49.67 -16.33
CA GLN A 883 0.47 -50.18 -17.71
C GLN A 883 0.90 -49.09 -18.71
N PRO A 884 2.16 -48.64 -18.68
CA PRO A 884 2.62 -47.50 -19.49
C PRO A 884 2.47 -47.68 -21.00
N GLU A 885 2.54 -48.93 -21.51
CA GLU A 885 2.34 -49.26 -22.91
C GLU A 885 0.94 -48.94 -23.43
N ALA A 886 -0.05 -48.85 -22.58
CA ALA A 886 -1.42 -48.54 -22.94
C ALA A 886 -1.69 -47.02 -23.13
N LEU A 887 -0.78 -46.14 -22.71
CA LEU A 887 -0.94 -44.68 -22.83
C LEU A 887 -1.34 -44.23 -24.23
N LYS A 888 -0.73 -44.81 -25.28
CA LYS A 888 -0.97 -44.42 -26.66
C LYS A 888 -2.29 -44.93 -27.26
N SER A 889 -2.93 -45.89 -26.61
CA SER A 889 -4.10 -46.63 -27.17
C SER A 889 -5.32 -45.74 -27.43
N VAL A 890 -5.43 -44.59 -26.74
CA VAL A 890 -6.58 -43.69 -26.78
C VAL A 890 -6.35 -42.43 -27.63
N ILE A 891 -5.14 -42.22 -28.15
CA ILE A 891 -4.80 -41.06 -28.93
C ILE A 891 -5.40 -41.16 -30.34
N ASP A 892 -6.33 -40.26 -30.64
CA ASP A 892 -7.00 -40.17 -31.95
C ASP A 892 -6.72 -38.82 -32.60
N PRO A 893 -5.85 -38.75 -33.64
CA PRO A 893 -5.53 -37.50 -34.32
C PRO A 893 -6.72 -36.80 -34.99
N ALA A 894 -7.83 -37.52 -35.25
CA ALA A 894 -9.04 -36.94 -35.84
C ALA A 894 -9.80 -36.02 -34.84
N LEU A 895 -9.55 -36.15 -33.54
CA LEU A 895 -10.15 -35.30 -32.53
C LEU A 895 -9.44 -33.95 -32.39
N TYR A 896 -8.30 -33.71 -33.07
CA TYR A 896 -7.63 -32.41 -33.13
C TYR A 896 -8.30 -31.49 -34.16
N ARG A 897 -9.42 -30.87 -33.78
CA ARG A 897 -10.34 -30.12 -34.64
C ARG A 897 -9.90 -28.67 -34.93
N GLN A 898 -9.08 -28.07 -34.10
CA GLN A 898 -8.64 -26.67 -34.21
C GLN A 898 -7.12 -26.65 -34.45
N ARG A 899 -6.71 -26.50 -35.69
CA ARG A 899 -5.30 -26.36 -36.09
C ARG A 899 -5.04 -24.93 -36.56
N SER A 900 -3.92 -24.34 -36.18
CA SER A 900 -3.44 -23.10 -36.79
C SER A 900 -2.93 -23.38 -38.18
N GLU A 901 -3.50 -22.74 -39.18
CA GLU A 901 -2.95 -22.78 -40.55
C GLU A 901 -1.58 -22.07 -40.54
N GLY A 902 -0.54 -22.86 -40.88
CA GLY A 902 0.82 -22.51 -41.22
C GLY A 902 1.34 -21.08 -40.95
N GLY A 903 1.87 -20.86 -39.78
CA GLY A 903 2.77 -19.75 -39.47
C GLY A 903 3.86 -20.31 -38.57
N SER A 904 5.09 -20.41 -39.11
CA SER A 904 6.27 -20.77 -38.34
C SER A 904 6.56 -19.70 -37.29
N GLU A 905 6.03 -19.86 -36.08
CA GLU A 905 6.59 -19.19 -34.91
C GLU A 905 7.86 -19.98 -34.53
N ASN A 906 9.00 -19.48 -34.99
CA ASN A 906 10.31 -19.87 -34.49
C ASN A 906 10.44 -19.54 -33.02
N GLU A 907 9.93 -20.37 -32.12
CA GLU A 907 10.46 -20.47 -30.77
C GLU A 907 11.67 -21.42 -30.81
N ASN A 908 12.82 -20.87 -31.22
CA ASN A 908 14.10 -21.51 -31.01
C ASN A 908 14.40 -21.52 -29.50
N ALA A 909 14.10 -22.62 -28.87
CA ALA A 909 14.77 -23.07 -27.66
C ALA A 909 15.16 -24.54 -27.87
N SER A 910 16.28 -24.72 -28.54
CA SER A 910 17.07 -25.93 -28.41
C SER A 910 17.74 -25.89 -27.04
N GLY A 911 17.34 -26.79 -26.16
CA GLY A 911 17.90 -26.94 -24.82
C GLY A 911 17.26 -28.15 -24.18
N SER A 912 17.76 -29.35 -24.53
CA SER A 912 17.61 -30.51 -23.68
C SER A 912 18.47 -30.24 -22.43
N GLU A 913 17.90 -29.79 -21.34
CA GLU A 913 18.54 -29.85 -20.06
C GLU A 913 17.81 -30.84 -19.16
N LYS A 914 18.55 -31.91 -18.88
CA LYS A 914 18.32 -32.80 -17.76
C LYS A 914 18.80 -32.05 -16.53
N GLU A 915 17.88 -31.70 -15.62
CA GLU A 915 18.04 -31.72 -14.14
C GLU A 915 16.73 -31.37 -13.44
#